data_7c33a79681c6a55b6dacc24b4bd9ef2b
#
_entry.id   7c33a79681c6a55b6dacc24b4bd9ef2b
#
_cell.length_a   1.000
_cell.length_b   1.000
_cell.length_c   1.000
_cell.angle_alpha   90.00
_cell.angle_beta   90.00
_cell.angle_gamma   90.00
#
_symmetry.space_group_name_H-M   'P 1'
#
loop_
_entity.id
_entity.type
_entity.pdbx_description
1 polymer ?
#
loop_
_entity_poly.entity_id
_entity_poly.type
_entity_poly.pdbx_seq_one_letter_code
_entity_poly.pdbx_strand_id
1 'polypeptide(L)'
;MKKVLLPLLIVTISISLVYAQPKSFSPSQVKMATHFRKTPPLREMTIILPGERDRSWKDGIIRNEVMDDVFATDNSLPNGPDPVAQRFDGQTAHRGPNVNFDGVGNVNGVLPPDTEGDVGPNHYFQMINLSFSIYDKSGTQLYGPVDNSTLWNGFIGPWTGTNDGDPILLYDSEADRWMASQFAINTSNGTYWELIAISESGDPLGAYYQYAFEFPAFNDYPHFGIWHDGYYATFNMFGAYFRGAAAVFDRDKMLAGDSTAQMILFDMPEGTDQNNMLPSDFDGPPPPAGTPNYFINFKDDAWGYAYDRLVVWEFITDWVTPSNSVFQEAYILQTEAFDSQLCEAPRWQCIDQPGVSTRLEALNDRLMHRLQYRNFGSYYSMVLNHTVDVDGNGLAGIRWYELRDSLNGNGWEIYQQGTYSPDNYHRWMASIAMNGNGTIALGFTISGEDTIYPSIRYTGRHKDAPPGEMNYQEIELVSGLGSQGSYHRWGDYSMTSVDPADDTTFWHTNEYCIGGWRTRIASFDFGPIDAPTADVGPDTSVCENEVFYRTAIVTNEKSVLWETDGDGIIQNKRSINLAYLRGQQDIINGSVELWLTANGYVLGQEAVDSLILGIDTLPTVFAGPDTVICIGQSLQLDGFASAYDSLRWFTDGDGIFDDPVSLTSVYTPGDNDTTGKHIELTMAAYGTYCDSTSASLDLTLDVCTGIGEPGDELFMNVFPNPSRDKFRLKISGLEQDYLNLLITNSQGQTIFRYHIEKFSGEYSNTIDMSYFSPGIYYLQVRNDSFVKTVKLVKY
;
A
#
# COMPACT_ATOMS: atom_id res chain seq x y z
N MET A 1 -29.18 -79.02 1.24
CA MET A 1 -28.92 -77.57 1.24
C MET A 1 -27.44 -77.33 1.06
N LYS A 2 -27.00 -77.12 -0.17
CA LYS A 2 -25.59 -76.82 -0.47
C LYS A 2 -25.37 -75.31 -0.39
N LYS A 3 -24.47 -74.85 0.51
CA LYS A 3 -24.01 -73.47 0.55
C LYS A 3 -22.95 -73.23 -0.52
N VAL A 4 -23.25 -72.35 -1.46
CA VAL A 4 -22.30 -71.83 -2.45
C VAL A 4 -21.60 -70.66 -1.82
N LEU A 5 -20.29 -70.75 -1.57
CA LEU A 5 -19.40 -69.62 -1.25
C LEU A 5 -18.93 -68.95 -2.56
N LEU A 6 -19.27 -67.70 -2.73
CA LEU A 6 -18.77 -66.87 -3.82
C LEU A 6 -17.44 -66.17 -3.33
N PRO A 7 -16.31 -66.32 -4.00
CA PRO A 7 -15.13 -65.60 -3.61
C PRO A 7 -15.22 -64.15 -4.08
N LEU A 8 -15.04 -63.18 -3.15
CA LEU A 8 -14.93 -61.73 -3.39
C LEU A 8 -13.54 -61.45 -3.95
N LEU A 9 -13.45 -61.15 -5.25
CA LEU A 9 -12.19 -60.72 -5.88
C LEU A 9 -11.99 -59.23 -5.57
N ILE A 10 -11.09 -58.94 -4.60
CA ILE A 10 -10.62 -57.55 -4.33
C ILE A 10 -9.60 -57.21 -5.44
N VAL A 11 -9.99 -56.38 -6.41
CA VAL A 11 -9.08 -55.74 -7.34
C VAL A 11 -8.49 -54.49 -6.68
N THR A 12 -7.27 -54.61 -6.20
CA THR A 12 -6.46 -53.48 -5.80
C THR A 12 -5.97 -52.75 -7.04
N ILE A 13 -6.61 -51.63 -7.38
CA ILE A 13 -6.09 -50.72 -8.41
C ILE A 13 -4.93 -49.96 -7.76
N SER A 14 -3.71 -50.36 -8.04
CA SER A 14 -2.51 -49.58 -7.73
C SER A 14 -2.49 -48.38 -8.69
N ILE A 15 -2.90 -47.20 -8.23
CA ILE A 15 -2.65 -45.97 -8.94
C ILE A 15 -1.16 -45.70 -8.78
N SER A 16 -0.37 -46.06 -9.79
CA SER A 16 1.00 -45.60 -9.91
C SER A 16 0.92 -44.11 -10.27
N LEU A 17 1.20 -43.25 -9.33
CA LEU A 17 1.55 -41.86 -9.62
C LEU A 17 2.81 -41.91 -10.48
N VAL A 18 2.67 -41.75 -11.78
CA VAL A 18 3.78 -41.52 -12.70
C VAL A 18 4.22 -40.08 -12.43
N TYR A 19 5.16 -39.88 -11.53
CA TYR A 19 5.91 -38.63 -11.48
C TYR A 19 6.64 -38.52 -12.82
N ALA A 20 6.32 -37.49 -13.60
CA ALA A 20 7.14 -37.14 -14.75
C ALA A 20 8.58 -36.96 -14.24
N GLN A 21 9.55 -37.63 -14.88
CA GLN A 21 10.96 -37.42 -14.55
C GLN A 21 11.29 -35.95 -14.85
N PRO A 22 11.99 -35.22 -13.97
CA PRO A 22 12.41 -33.86 -14.23
C PRO A 22 13.16 -33.79 -15.57
N LYS A 23 12.88 -32.77 -16.35
CA LYS A 23 13.55 -32.55 -17.64
C LYS A 23 15.03 -32.28 -17.34
N SER A 24 15.92 -32.96 -18.04
CA SER A 24 17.38 -32.79 -17.89
C SER A 24 18.04 -32.92 -19.28
N PHE A 25 18.98 -32.05 -19.53
CA PHE A 25 19.68 -31.93 -20.79
C PHE A 25 21.19 -32.07 -20.57
N SER A 26 21.89 -32.60 -21.57
CA SER A 26 23.34 -32.57 -21.69
C SER A 26 23.79 -31.49 -22.67
N PRO A 27 25.03 -30.98 -22.62
CA PRO A 27 25.51 -29.98 -23.51
C PRO A 27 25.34 -30.40 -24.99
N SER A 28 24.77 -29.50 -25.80
CA SER A 28 24.67 -29.66 -27.25
C SER A 28 26.00 -29.36 -27.94
N GLN A 29 26.76 -28.41 -27.36
CA GLN A 29 28.08 -28.02 -27.86
C GLN A 29 29.00 -27.57 -26.74
N VAL A 30 30.28 -27.87 -26.90
CA VAL A 30 31.38 -27.30 -26.11
C VAL A 30 32.38 -26.72 -27.10
N LYS A 31 32.58 -25.42 -27.11
CA LYS A 31 33.44 -24.74 -28.07
C LYS A 31 34.36 -23.74 -27.37
N MET A 32 35.61 -23.66 -27.82
CA MET A 32 36.51 -22.54 -27.48
C MET A 32 36.12 -21.31 -28.27
N ALA A 33 36.47 -20.12 -27.73
CA ALA A 33 36.41 -18.90 -28.51
C ALA A 33 37.14 -19.05 -29.86
N THR A 34 36.47 -18.69 -30.94
CA THR A 34 37.05 -18.82 -32.27
C THR A 34 38.02 -17.68 -32.58
N HIS A 35 37.79 -16.53 -31.95
CA HIS A 35 38.64 -15.33 -32.07
C HIS A 35 38.87 -14.77 -30.69
N PHE A 36 40.07 -14.25 -30.49
CA PHE A 36 40.51 -13.58 -29.27
C PHE A 36 41.39 -12.39 -29.60
N ARG A 37 41.26 -11.31 -28.80
CA ARG A 37 42.15 -10.16 -28.88
C ARG A 37 42.19 -9.43 -27.53
N LYS A 38 43.35 -8.87 -27.18
CA LYS A 38 43.48 -7.80 -26.19
C LYS A 38 43.49 -6.44 -26.89
N THR A 39 42.66 -5.49 -26.46
CA THR A 39 42.59 -4.14 -27.04
C THR A 39 43.66 -3.20 -26.46
N PRO A 40 44.02 -2.08 -27.10
CA PRO A 40 44.50 -0.93 -26.38
C PRO A 40 43.43 -0.38 -25.43
N PRO A 41 43.76 0.54 -24.50
CA PRO A 41 42.73 1.20 -23.70
C PRO A 41 41.63 1.81 -24.56
N LEU A 42 40.35 1.67 -24.16
CA LEU A 42 39.17 2.19 -24.89
C LEU A 42 39.33 3.68 -25.21
N ARG A 43 39.89 4.46 -24.28
CA ARG A 43 40.18 5.88 -24.47
C ARG A 43 41.15 6.20 -25.60
N GLU A 44 41.92 5.22 -26.05
CA GLU A 44 42.90 5.33 -27.13
C GLU A 44 42.39 4.69 -28.45
N MET A 45 41.26 4.01 -28.39
CA MET A 45 40.68 3.38 -29.59
C MET A 45 40.08 4.45 -30.52
N THR A 46 40.07 4.16 -31.82
CA THR A 46 39.40 5.02 -32.78
C THR A 46 37.88 4.97 -32.55
N ILE A 47 37.30 6.11 -32.25
CA ILE A 47 35.86 6.28 -32.05
C ILE A 47 35.14 6.08 -33.40
N ILE A 48 34.08 5.29 -33.36
CA ILE A 48 33.08 5.20 -34.43
C ILE A 48 31.88 6.00 -33.96
N LEU A 49 31.54 7.06 -34.71
CA LEU A 49 30.40 7.90 -34.39
C LEU A 49 29.09 7.18 -34.70
N PRO A 50 28.04 7.38 -33.87
CA PRO A 50 26.72 6.91 -34.16
C PRO A 50 26.21 7.41 -35.53
N GLY A 51 25.43 6.59 -36.21
CA GLY A 51 24.80 6.93 -37.48
C GLY A 51 23.66 5.99 -37.78
N GLU A 52 22.78 6.38 -38.69
CA GLU A 52 21.64 5.52 -39.10
C GLU A 52 22.14 4.15 -39.60
N ARG A 53 21.46 3.09 -39.13
CA ARG A 53 21.75 1.71 -39.48
C ARG A 53 20.49 1.03 -40.01
N ASP A 54 20.63 0.29 -41.11
CA ASP A 54 19.58 -0.58 -41.63
C ASP A 54 19.62 -1.91 -40.86
N ARG A 55 18.57 -2.19 -40.10
CA ARG A 55 18.33 -3.45 -39.36
C ARG A 55 17.19 -4.29 -39.99
N SER A 56 16.72 -3.95 -41.17
CA SER A 56 15.63 -4.68 -41.86
C SER A 56 15.91 -6.17 -42.06
N TRP A 57 17.19 -6.57 -41.97
CA TRP A 57 17.58 -7.98 -41.97
C TRP A 57 17.03 -8.73 -40.75
N LYS A 58 16.86 -8.08 -39.57
CA LYS A 58 16.34 -8.69 -38.37
C LYS A 58 14.89 -9.16 -38.60
N ASP A 59 14.06 -8.32 -39.21
CA ASP A 59 12.64 -8.64 -39.54
C ASP A 59 12.52 -9.84 -40.47
N GLY A 60 13.51 -10.08 -41.36
CA GLY A 60 13.57 -11.23 -42.25
C GLY A 60 13.93 -12.55 -41.55
N ILE A 61 14.54 -12.52 -40.38
CA ILE A 61 14.97 -13.69 -39.60
C ILE A 61 13.97 -13.99 -38.49
N ILE A 62 13.53 -12.95 -37.74
CA ILE A 62 12.52 -13.05 -36.72
C ILE A 62 11.15 -13.02 -37.38
N ARG A 63 10.56 -14.20 -37.53
CA ARG A 63 9.19 -14.32 -38.05
C ARG A 63 8.21 -14.11 -36.88
N ASN A 64 7.53 -12.98 -36.84
CA ASN A 64 6.49 -12.69 -35.85
C ASN A 64 5.41 -13.77 -35.79
N GLU A 65 5.12 -14.42 -36.94
CA GLU A 65 4.16 -15.54 -37.04
C GLU A 65 4.54 -16.77 -36.19
N VAL A 66 5.83 -16.99 -35.88
CA VAL A 66 6.26 -18.15 -35.07
C VAL A 66 5.98 -17.93 -33.57
N MET A 67 6.02 -16.67 -33.12
CA MET A 67 5.74 -16.32 -31.75
C MET A 67 4.22 -16.33 -31.46
N ASP A 68 3.39 -15.89 -32.41
CA ASP A 68 1.94 -15.90 -32.31
C ASP A 68 1.35 -17.31 -32.25
N ASP A 69 1.92 -18.27 -33.01
CA ASP A 69 1.44 -19.66 -33.09
C ASP A 69 1.76 -20.50 -31.85
N VAL A 70 2.84 -20.21 -31.14
CA VAL A 70 3.24 -20.95 -29.92
C VAL A 70 2.30 -20.66 -28.75
N PHE A 71 1.69 -19.49 -28.74
CA PHE A 71 0.85 -19.00 -27.62
C PHE A 71 -0.63 -18.82 -27.99
N ALA A 72 -1.03 -19.13 -29.26
CA ALA A 72 -2.38 -18.91 -29.79
C ALA A 72 -3.45 -19.89 -29.28
N THR A 73 -3.19 -20.70 -28.27
CA THR A 73 -4.05 -21.88 -28.01
C THR A 73 -5.11 -21.71 -26.94
N ASP A 74 -5.20 -20.63 -26.21
CA ASP A 74 -6.35 -20.42 -25.34
C ASP A 74 -6.77 -18.94 -25.20
N ASN A 75 -8.11 -18.73 -25.30
CA ASN A 75 -8.78 -17.47 -25.07
C ASN A 75 -9.42 -17.44 -23.66
N SER A 76 -8.95 -18.21 -22.75
CA SER A 76 -9.43 -18.12 -21.36
C SER A 76 -8.84 -16.88 -20.72
N LEU A 77 -9.66 -15.85 -20.66
CA LEU A 77 -9.40 -14.70 -19.80
C LEU A 77 -9.35 -15.19 -18.34
N PRO A 78 -8.55 -14.53 -17.49
CA PRO A 78 -8.45 -14.92 -16.10
C PRO A 78 -9.82 -14.91 -15.43
N ASN A 79 -9.96 -15.77 -14.45
CA ASN A 79 -11.19 -15.90 -13.66
C ASN A 79 -11.45 -14.70 -12.73
N GLY A 80 -11.04 -13.50 -13.10
CA GLY A 80 -11.25 -12.28 -12.33
C GLY A 80 -10.01 -11.39 -12.20
N PRO A 81 -10.06 -10.35 -11.36
CA PRO A 81 -8.92 -9.50 -11.13
C PRO A 81 -7.79 -10.24 -10.40
N ASP A 82 -6.56 -9.79 -10.63
CA ASP A 82 -5.35 -10.31 -9.99
C ASP A 82 -5.49 -10.33 -8.45
N PRO A 83 -5.41 -11.53 -7.80
CA PRO A 83 -5.71 -11.69 -6.37
C PRO A 83 -4.71 -11.02 -5.43
N VAL A 84 -3.51 -10.68 -5.93
CA VAL A 84 -2.45 -10.02 -5.14
C VAL A 84 -2.14 -8.62 -5.64
N ALA A 85 -3.09 -8.00 -6.35
CA ALA A 85 -2.95 -6.64 -6.84
C ALA A 85 -2.98 -5.61 -5.69
N GLN A 86 -1.90 -4.86 -5.56
CA GLN A 86 -1.83 -3.66 -4.72
C GLN A 86 -2.48 -2.49 -5.47
N ARG A 87 -3.68 -2.05 -5.03
CA ARG A 87 -4.47 -0.97 -5.63
C ARG A 87 -4.36 0.35 -4.86
N PHE A 88 -3.21 0.62 -4.28
CA PHE A 88 -2.87 1.85 -3.57
C PHE A 88 -1.37 2.13 -3.69
N ASP A 89 -1.00 3.40 -3.73
CA ASP A 89 0.39 3.82 -3.68
C ASP A 89 1.00 3.53 -2.30
N GLY A 90 2.28 3.27 -2.23
CA GLY A 90 3.02 3.17 -0.98
C GLY A 90 2.87 4.45 -0.16
N GLN A 91 2.74 4.32 1.16
CA GLN A 91 2.47 5.47 2.01
C GLN A 91 3.74 6.01 2.69
N THR A 92 4.83 5.24 2.67
CA THR A 92 6.10 5.67 3.27
C THR A 92 6.79 6.68 2.37
N ALA A 93 6.82 7.93 2.80
CA ALA A 93 7.56 8.97 2.09
C ALA A 93 9.07 8.71 2.17
N HIS A 94 9.76 9.01 1.08
CA HIS A 94 11.21 8.95 1.04
C HIS A 94 11.75 10.11 0.18
N ARG A 95 13.05 10.34 0.25
CA ARG A 95 13.69 11.37 -0.59
C ARG A 95 13.65 10.94 -2.05
N GLY A 96 13.65 11.92 -2.96
CA GLY A 96 13.80 11.71 -4.39
C GLY A 96 15.20 11.17 -4.76
N PRO A 97 15.47 11.03 -6.07
CA PRO A 97 16.75 10.48 -6.54
C PRO A 97 17.96 11.30 -6.07
N ASN A 98 19.06 10.59 -5.78
CA ASN A 98 20.33 11.20 -5.42
C ASN A 98 20.98 11.89 -6.64
N VAL A 99 20.93 11.18 -7.78
CA VAL A 99 21.39 11.65 -9.09
C VAL A 99 20.32 11.29 -10.11
N ASN A 100 20.10 12.17 -11.10
CA ASN A 100 19.05 11.96 -12.11
C ASN A 100 19.40 12.79 -13.37
N PHE A 101 19.83 12.11 -14.47
CA PHE A 101 20.31 12.74 -15.69
C PHE A 101 19.92 11.95 -16.95
N ASP A 102 19.97 12.63 -18.11
CA ASP A 102 19.69 11.98 -19.39
C ASP A 102 20.80 11.01 -19.77
N GLY A 103 20.41 9.80 -20.14
CA GLY A 103 21.28 8.81 -20.75
C GLY A 103 21.39 9.00 -22.26
N VAL A 104 21.84 7.96 -22.95
CA VAL A 104 21.99 7.97 -24.41
C VAL A 104 20.61 8.07 -25.09
N GLY A 105 20.43 9.04 -25.99
CA GLY A 105 19.23 9.17 -26.81
C GLY A 105 19.30 8.37 -28.11
N ASN A 106 18.26 8.46 -28.94
CA ASN A 106 18.21 7.79 -30.26
C ASN A 106 19.16 8.45 -31.28
N VAL A 107 20.43 8.15 -31.15
CA VAL A 107 21.50 8.71 -32.02
C VAL A 107 21.75 7.88 -33.26
N ASN A 108 21.21 6.65 -33.34
CA ASN A 108 21.34 5.74 -34.50
C ASN A 108 20.05 5.62 -35.32
N GLY A 109 18.95 6.25 -34.90
CA GLY A 109 17.64 6.17 -35.58
C GLY A 109 16.99 4.79 -35.51
N VAL A 110 17.24 4.02 -34.43
CA VAL A 110 16.75 2.64 -34.27
C VAL A 110 15.67 2.49 -33.20
N LEU A 111 14.93 1.43 -33.27
CA LEU A 111 13.91 0.97 -32.33
C LEU A 111 14.06 -0.55 -32.18
N PRO A 112 13.89 -1.04 -30.95
CA PRO A 112 13.79 -0.38 -29.66
C PRO A 112 15.16 0.04 -29.12
N PRO A 113 15.25 0.76 -27.97
CA PRO A 113 16.53 1.13 -27.36
C PRO A 113 17.22 0.00 -26.59
N ASP A 114 16.50 -0.99 -26.09
CA ASP A 114 17.00 -2.10 -25.27
C ASP A 114 17.98 -1.57 -24.22
N THR A 115 17.39 -0.86 -23.25
CA THR A 115 18.14 0.02 -22.33
C THR A 115 18.86 -0.80 -21.28
N GLU A 116 20.18 -0.89 -21.38
CA GLU A 116 21.07 -1.61 -20.48
C GLU A 116 22.04 -0.66 -19.82
N GLY A 117 22.50 -0.97 -18.61
CA GLY A 117 23.54 -0.20 -17.93
C GLY A 117 23.75 -0.60 -16.50
N ASP A 118 24.99 -0.60 -16.06
CA ASP A 118 25.35 -1.02 -14.71
C ASP A 118 26.28 -0.01 -14.02
N VAL A 119 26.39 -0.14 -12.70
CA VAL A 119 27.20 0.70 -11.85
C VAL A 119 28.40 -0.06 -11.27
N GLY A 120 29.59 0.51 -11.45
CA GLY A 120 30.82 0.08 -10.75
C GLY A 120 31.12 1.03 -9.60
N PRO A 121 32.24 0.83 -8.87
CA PRO A 121 32.61 1.69 -7.74
C PRO A 121 32.75 3.18 -8.08
N ASN A 122 33.13 3.52 -9.31
CA ASN A 122 33.46 4.89 -9.71
C ASN A 122 32.71 5.39 -10.96
N HIS A 123 32.07 4.49 -11.71
CA HIS A 123 31.46 4.80 -13.01
C HIS A 123 30.07 4.21 -13.13
N TYR A 124 29.26 4.82 -13.98
CA TYR A 124 28.08 4.24 -14.57
C TYR A 124 28.33 4.06 -16.06
N PHE A 125 28.13 2.84 -16.56
CA PHE A 125 28.28 2.54 -17.98
C PHE A 125 26.92 2.16 -18.55
N GLN A 126 26.44 2.88 -19.57
CA GLN A 126 25.18 2.60 -20.26
C GLN A 126 25.45 2.12 -21.67
N MET A 127 24.87 0.99 -22.04
CA MET A 127 24.74 0.52 -23.43
C MET A 127 23.27 0.51 -23.83
N ILE A 128 23.02 0.93 -25.05
CA ILE A 128 21.71 0.82 -25.69
C ILE A 128 21.89 0.17 -27.05
N ASN A 129 20.79 -0.16 -27.70
CA ASN A 129 20.87 -0.60 -29.10
C ASN A 129 21.69 0.39 -29.90
N LEU A 130 22.84 -0.13 -30.35
CA LEU A 130 23.87 0.42 -31.25
C LEU A 130 24.76 1.53 -30.67
N SER A 131 24.58 1.99 -29.43
CA SER A 131 25.43 3.05 -28.86
C SER A 131 25.68 2.90 -27.37
N PHE A 132 26.78 3.47 -26.88
CA PHE A 132 27.06 3.49 -25.44
C PHE A 132 27.67 4.81 -24.98
N SER A 133 27.58 5.08 -23.70
CA SER A 133 28.24 6.16 -22.96
C SER A 133 28.71 5.72 -21.58
N ILE A 134 29.77 6.33 -21.10
CA ILE A 134 30.32 6.14 -19.77
C ILE A 134 30.27 7.46 -19.02
N TYR A 135 29.78 7.39 -17.76
CA TYR A 135 29.60 8.54 -16.88
C TYR A 135 30.34 8.31 -15.56
N ASP A 136 30.68 9.39 -14.87
CA ASP A 136 30.98 9.31 -13.46
C ASP A 136 29.67 9.20 -12.62
N LYS A 137 29.78 8.92 -11.34
CA LYS A 137 28.60 8.78 -10.46
C LYS A 137 27.87 10.09 -10.19
N SER A 138 28.38 11.24 -10.65
CA SER A 138 27.66 12.52 -10.60
C SER A 138 26.79 12.77 -11.85
N GLY A 139 26.88 11.89 -12.85
CA GLY A 139 26.21 12.05 -14.15
C GLY A 139 27.03 12.82 -15.17
N THR A 140 28.31 13.13 -14.88
CA THR A 140 29.19 13.76 -15.88
C THR A 140 29.60 12.72 -16.91
N GLN A 141 29.30 12.97 -18.19
CA GLN A 141 29.71 12.11 -19.28
C GLN A 141 31.21 12.13 -19.47
N LEU A 142 31.87 10.99 -19.34
CA LEU A 142 33.32 10.82 -19.53
C LEU A 142 33.68 10.35 -20.93
N TYR A 143 32.75 9.60 -21.59
CA TYR A 143 32.98 9.03 -22.92
C TYR A 143 31.62 8.79 -23.63
N GLY A 144 31.62 8.97 -24.95
CA GLY A 144 30.44 8.70 -25.79
C GLY A 144 29.57 9.97 -26.02
N PRO A 145 28.30 9.84 -26.53
CA PRO A 145 27.83 8.60 -27.12
C PRO A 145 28.64 8.19 -28.34
N VAL A 146 28.98 6.91 -28.41
CA VAL A 146 29.70 6.29 -29.53
C VAL A 146 28.95 5.00 -29.95
N ASP A 147 29.18 4.63 -31.23
CA ASP A 147 28.65 3.38 -31.76
C ASP A 147 29.23 2.15 -31.03
N ASN A 148 28.40 1.13 -30.68
CA ASN A 148 28.87 -0.07 -29.98
C ASN A 148 30.02 -0.77 -30.67
N SER A 149 30.09 -0.69 -31.99
CA SER A 149 31.23 -1.21 -32.79
C SER A 149 32.57 -0.53 -32.47
N THR A 150 32.57 0.60 -31.73
CA THR A 150 33.82 1.20 -31.19
C THR A 150 34.53 0.22 -30.25
N LEU A 151 33.79 -0.48 -29.39
CA LEU A 151 34.37 -1.50 -28.50
C LEU A 151 35.02 -2.64 -29.29
N TRP A 152 34.47 -2.98 -30.46
CA TRP A 152 34.94 -4.06 -31.34
C TRP A 152 35.90 -3.62 -32.42
N ASN A 153 36.26 -2.34 -32.47
CA ASN A 153 37.10 -1.78 -33.54
C ASN A 153 38.49 -2.45 -33.56
N GLY A 154 38.81 -3.05 -34.71
CA GLY A 154 40.04 -3.82 -34.89
C GLY A 154 39.97 -5.27 -34.39
N PHE A 155 38.86 -5.74 -33.87
CA PHE A 155 38.60 -7.16 -33.66
C PHE A 155 38.09 -7.76 -34.99
N ILE A 156 39.00 -8.32 -35.77
CA ILE A 156 38.72 -8.73 -37.14
C ILE A 156 38.02 -10.11 -37.16
N GLY A 157 36.90 -10.17 -37.80
CA GLY A 157 36.08 -11.37 -37.93
C GLY A 157 34.84 -11.15 -38.82
N PRO A 158 33.89 -12.10 -38.88
CA PRO A 158 32.68 -11.97 -39.68
C PRO A 158 31.81 -10.74 -39.32
N TRP A 159 31.98 -10.18 -38.16
CA TRP A 159 31.31 -8.98 -37.62
C TRP A 159 32.00 -7.67 -37.98
N THR A 160 33.13 -7.69 -38.70
CA THR A 160 33.88 -6.49 -38.99
C THR A 160 33.06 -5.50 -39.84
N GLY A 161 32.79 -4.32 -39.26
CA GLY A 161 32.00 -3.26 -39.91
C GLY A 161 30.49 -3.37 -39.67
N THR A 162 30.05 -4.34 -38.87
CA THR A 162 28.62 -4.41 -38.38
C THR A 162 28.46 -3.77 -37.01
N ASN A 163 27.23 -3.53 -36.62
CA ASN A 163 26.77 -3.14 -35.28
C ASN A 163 25.32 -3.62 -35.15
N ASP A 164 25.14 -4.84 -34.64
CA ASP A 164 23.93 -5.59 -34.86
C ASP A 164 22.95 -5.49 -33.67
N GLY A 165 23.45 -5.22 -32.47
CA GLY A 165 22.65 -4.81 -31.31
C GLY A 165 22.38 -5.87 -30.27
N ASP A 166 21.34 -5.63 -29.48
CA ASP A 166 20.91 -6.26 -28.26
C ASP A 166 22.10 -6.43 -27.27
N PRO A 167 22.65 -5.32 -26.77
CA PRO A 167 23.80 -5.37 -25.88
C PRO A 167 23.38 -5.74 -24.46
N ILE A 168 24.26 -6.47 -23.73
CA ILE A 168 24.19 -6.62 -22.27
C ILE A 168 25.47 -6.09 -21.67
N LEU A 169 25.33 -5.37 -20.56
CA LEU A 169 26.44 -4.78 -19.83
C LEU A 169 26.27 -5.04 -18.32
N LEU A 170 27.23 -5.73 -17.74
CA LEU A 170 27.27 -6.05 -16.31
C LEU A 170 28.59 -5.65 -15.69
N TYR A 171 28.57 -5.31 -14.39
CA TYR A 171 29.75 -5.10 -13.58
C TYR A 171 29.99 -6.30 -12.65
N ASP A 172 31.04 -7.05 -12.91
CA ASP A 172 31.49 -8.15 -12.06
C ASP A 172 32.17 -7.59 -10.80
N SER A 173 31.39 -7.45 -9.74
CA SER A 173 31.85 -6.83 -8.50
C SER A 173 32.90 -7.65 -7.74
N GLU A 174 32.90 -8.98 -7.90
CA GLU A 174 33.92 -9.86 -7.30
C GLU A 174 35.29 -9.72 -7.98
N ALA A 175 35.27 -9.56 -9.32
CA ALA A 175 36.49 -9.45 -10.09
C ALA A 175 36.95 -8.00 -10.28
N ASP A 176 36.11 -6.99 -10.01
CA ASP A 176 36.31 -5.59 -10.36
C ASP A 176 36.51 -5.42 -11.89
N ARG A 177 35.52 -5.90 -12.67
CA ARG A 177 35.57 -5.93 -14.15
C ARG A 177 34.22 -5.58 -14.76
N TRP A 178 34.28 -4.99 -15.94
CA TRP A 178 33.13 -4.77 -16.81
C TRP A 178 33.04 -5.91 -17.83
N MET A 179 31.85 -6.47 -17.98
CA MET A 179 31.49 -7.42 -19.01
C MET A 179 30.49 -6.74 -19.97
N ALA A 180 30.84 -6.65 -21.25
CA ALA A 180 29.94 -6.18 -22.30
C ALA A 180 29.76 -7.26 -23.35
N SER A 181 28.54 -7.46 -23.83
CA SER A 181 28.25 -8.40 -24.92
C SER A 181 27.38 -7.76 -25.97
N GLN A 182 27.40 -8.39 -27.14
CA GLN A 182 26.59 -8.01 -28.29
C GLN A 182 26.55 -9.17 -29.28
N PHE A 183 25.40 -9.51 -29.81
CA PHE A 183 25.38 -10.46 -30.91
C PHE A 183 25.90 -9.83 -32.23
N ALA A 184 26.34 -10.66 -33.12
CA ALA A 184 26.74 -10.26 -34.47
C ALA A 184 26.27 -11.27 -35.50
N ILE A 185 25.84 -10.78 -36.67
CA ILE A 185 25.35 -11.58 -37.75
C ILE A 185 26.11 -11.31 -39.03
N ASN A 186 26.51 -12.37 -39.73
CA ASN A 186 26.98 -12.24 -41.10
C ASN A 186 25.90 -12.73 -42.06
N THR A 187 25.12 -11.81 -42.58
CA THR A 187 24.03 -12.09 -43.52
C THR A 187 24.49 -12.70 -44.84
N SER A 188 25.78 -12.51 -45.20
CA SER A 188 26.33 -13.02 -46.47
C SER A 188 26.50 -14.54 -46.50
N ASN A 189 26.80 -15.13 -45.33
CA ASN A 189 27.04 -16.57 -45.19
C ASN A 189 26.17 -17.26 -44.13
N GLY A 190 25.29 -16.52 -43.46
CA GLY A 190 24.36 -17.03 -42.44
C GLY A 190 25.06 -17.55 -41.21
N THR A 191 26.09 -16.86 -40.72
CA THR A 191 26.76 -17.21 -39.45
C THR A 191 26.39 -16.21 -38.35
N TYR A 192 26.29 -16.70 -37.11
CA TYR A 192 25.80 -16.00 -35.93
C TYR A 192 26.84 -16.07 -34.81
N TRP A 193 26.99 -15.00 -34.07
CA TRP A 193 28.08 -14.85 -33.13
C TRP A 193 27.58 -14.15 -31.87
N GLU A 194 28.22 -14.48 -30.74
CA GLU A 194 28.18 -13.67 -29.53
C GLU A 194 29.58 -13.10 -29.30
N LEU A 195 29.67 -11.78 -29.22
CA LEU A 195 30.89 -11.05 -28.89
C LEU A 195 30.86 -10.67 -27.43
N ILE A 196 31.91 -11.02 -26.68
CA ILE A 196 32.02 -10.69 -25.25
C ILE A 196 33.35 -9.99 -25.02
N ALA A 197 33.29 -8.84 -24.30
CA ALA A 197 34.47 -8.07 -23.91
C ALA A 197 34.52 -7.96 -22.39
N ILE A 198 35.66 -8.36 -21.79
CA ILE A 198 35.92 -8.27 -20.37
C ILE A 198 36.99 -7.20 -20.15
N SER A 199 36.73 -6.19 -19.33
CA SER A 199 37.72 -5.15 -19.02
C SER A 199 38.90 -5.74 -18.23
N GLU A 200 40.10 -5.17 -18.40
CA GLU A 200 41.32 -5.61 -17.72
C GLU A 200 41.35 -5.13 -16.25
N SER A 201 40.53 -4.13 -15.92
CA SER A 201 40.42 -3.54 -14.59
C SER A 201 39.04 -2.93 -14.38
N GLY A 202 38.72 -2.44 -13.19
CA GLY A 202 37.52 -1.68 -12.89
C GLY A 202 37.34 -0.34 -13.64
N ASP A 203 38.36 0.09 -14.41
CA ASP A 203 38.28 1.25 -15.26
C ASP A 203 37.68 0.92 -16.62
N PRO A 204 36.43 1.32 -16.92
CA PRO A 204 35.75 0.99 -18.18
C PRO A 204 36.40 1.65 -19.41
N LEU A 205 37.24 2.65 -19.22
CA LEU A 205 38.01 3.28 -20.28
C LEU A 205 39.40 2.61 -20.52
N GLY A 206 39.67 1.52 -19.78
CA GLY A 206 40.86 0.68 -19.90
C GLY A 206 40.84 -0.24 -21.12
N ALA A 207 41.74 -1.22 -21.11
CA ALA A 207 41.81 -2.25 -22.14
C ALA A 207 40.79 -3.40 -21.87
N TYR A 208 40.43 -4.13 -22.91
CA TYR A 208 39.50 -5.25 -22.86
C TYR A 208 40.11 -6.52 -23.48
N TYR A 209 39.71 -7.67 -22.94
CA TYR A 209 39.88 -8.96 -23.59
C TYR A 209 38.58 -9.27 -24.36
N GLN A 210 38.69 -9.41 -25.69
CA GLN A 210 37.57 -9.67 -26.62
C GLN A 210 37.55 -11.13 -27.01
N TYR A 211 36.37 -11.70 -27.00
CA TYR A 211 36.09 -13.09 -27.38
C TYR A 211 34.93 -13.15 -28.37
N ALA A 212 34.98 -14.12 -29.28
CA ALA A 212 33.86 -14.37 -30.18
C ALA A 212 33.51 -15.86 -30.18
N PHE A 213 32.25 -16.17 -29.99
CA PHE A 213 31.70 -17.52 -29.98
C PHE A 213 30.67 -17.67 -31.09
N GLU A 214 30.83 -18.71 -31.90
CA GLU A 214 29.89 -18.99 -32.99
C GLU A 214 28.70 -19.82 -32.50
N PHE A 215 27.47 -19.39 -32.86
CA PHE A 215 26.22 -20.04 -32.53
C PHE A 215 25.64 -20.82 -33.75
N PRO A 216 24.84 -21.88 -33.51
CA PRO A 216 24.30 -22.72 -34.57
C PRO A 216 23.09 -22.09 -35.29
N ALA A 217 22.49 -21.04 -34.70
CA ALA A 217 21.36 -20.27 -35.23
C ALA A 217 21.45 -18.84 -34.70
N PHE A 218 20.60 -17.95 -35.16
CA PHE A 218 20.56 -16.58 -34.67
C PHE A 218 20.19 -16.53 -33.18
N ASN A 219 21.09 -16.00 -32.36
CA ASN A 219 21.04 -15.92 -30.89
C ASN A 219 20.54 -14.54 -30.49
N ASP A 220 19.25 -14.30 -30.67
CA ASP A 220 18.56 -13.05 -30.33
C ASP A 220 18.21 -12.96 -28.81
N TYR A 221 17.93 -11.75 -28.34
CA TYR A 221 17.45 -11.52 -26.99
C TYR A 221 18.38 -12.12 -25.91
N PRO A 222 19.68 -11.77 -25.90
CA PRO A 222 20.62 -12.25 -24.90
C PRO A 222 20.28 -11.70 -23.53
N HIS A 223 20.41 -12.52 -22.48
CA HIS A 223 20.46 -12.09 -21.09
C HIS A 223 21.60 -12.80 -20.38
N PHE A 224 22.41 -12.05 -19.66
CA PHE A 224 23.56 -12.56 -18.93
C PHE A 224 23.37 -12.43 -17.42
N GLY A 225 24.05 -13.29 -16.66
CA GLY A 225 24.23 -13.23 -15.22
C GLY A 225 25.64 -13.66 -14.83
N ILE A 226 26.22 -12.95 -13.90
CA ILE A 226 27.54 -13.23 -13.34
C ILE A 226 27.40 -14.25 -12.23
N TRP A 227 28.28 -15.26 -12.24
CA TRP A 227 28.36 -16.26 -11.20
C TRP A 227 29.81 -16.53 -10.82
N HIS A 228 30.05 -17.18 -9.70
CA HIS A 228 31.40 -17.46 -9.18
C HIS A 228 32.29 -18.25 -10.13
N ASP A 229 31.71 -19.05 -11.04
CA ASP A 229 32.42 -19.95 -11.94
C ASP A 229 32.15 -19.71 -13.43
N GLY A 230 31.30 -18.75 -13.81
CA GLY A 230 30.96 -18.52 -15.20
C GLY A 230 30.14 -17.25 -15.44
N TYR A 231 30.15 -16.77 -16.69
CA TYR A 231 29.16 -15.84 -17.21
C TYR A 231 28.07 -16.66 -17.86
N TYR A 232 26.90 -16.69 -17.26
CA TYR A 232 25.76 -17.49 -17.72
C TYR A 232 24.85 -16.66 -18.61
N ALA A 233 24.29 -17.29 -19.63
CA ALA A 233 23.43 -16.57 -20.59
C ALA A 233 22.28 -17.39 -21.10
N THR A 234 21.20 -16.70 -21.51
CA THR A 234 20.09 -17.25 -22.30
C THR A 234 19.97 -16.54 -23.64
N PHE A 235 19.40 -17.24 -24.59
CA PHE A 235 19.13 -16.74 -25.93
C PHE A 235 17.84 -17.32 -26.48
N ASN A 236 17.13 -16.54 -27.29
CA ASN A 236 16.08 -17.01 -28.19
C ASN A 236 16.72 -17.35 -29.53
N MET A 237 16.65 -18.63 -29.90
CA MET A 237 17.33 -19.14 -31.09
C MET A 237 16.37 -19.17 -32.27
N PHE A 238 16.66 -18.41 -33.31
CA PHE A 238 15.92 -18.39 -34.58
C PHE A 238 16.67 -19.13 -35.66
N GLY A 239 16.06 -20.18 -36.21
CA GLY A 239 16.62 -21.03 -37.23
C GLY A 239 15.53 -21.75 -38.01
N ALA A 240 15.65 -23.07 -38.16
CA ALA A 240 14.60 -23.90 -38.79
C ALA A 240 13.31 -23.88 -37.95
N TYR A 241 13.44 -23.69 -36.66
CA TYR A 241 12.37 -23.53 -35.67
C TYR A 241 12.85 -22.62 -34.53
N PHE A 242 11.89 -22.02 -33.81
CA PHE A 242 12.12 -21.18 -32.60
C PHE A 242 12.37 -22.10 -31.39
N ARG A 243 13.35 -21.72 -30.54
CA ARG A 243 13.68 -22.43 -29.31
C ARG A 243 14.54 -21.57 -28.37
N GLY A 244 14.60 -21.93 -27.10
CA GLY A 244 15.53 -21.31 -26.15
C GLY A 244 16.92 -21.96 -26.17
N ALA A 245 17.92 -21.27 -25.67
CA ALA A 245 19.20 -21.83 -25.34
C ALA A 245 19.71 -21.30 -23.99
N ALA A 246 20.48 -22.11 -23.27
CA ALA A 246 21.25 -21.72 -22.09
C ALA A 246 22.73 -21.95 -22.36
N ALA A 247 23.58 -21.01 -21.95
CA ALA A 247 25.01 -21.10 -22.13
C ALA A 247 25.78 -20.65 -20.88
N VAL A 248 27.02 -21.11 -20.77
CA VAL A 248 27.99 -20.58 -19.81
C VAL A 248 29.34 -20.37 -20.50
N PHE A 249 29.99 -19.27 -20.17
CA PHE A 249 31.30 -18.87 -20.68
C PHE A 249 32.31 -18.91 -19.53
N ASP A 250 33.52 -19.39 -19.82
CA ASP A 250 34.62 -19.65 -18.87
C ASP A 250 35.18 -18.35 -18.29
N ARG A 251 34.53 -17.87 -17.21
CA ARG A 251 34.84 -16.60 -16.54
C ARG A 251 36.30 -16.50 -16.13
N ASP A 252 36.86 -17.52 -15.51
CA ASP A 252 38.24 -17.48 -14.99
C ASP A 252 39.23 -17.27 -16.11
N LYS A 253 39.08 -17.99 -17.23
CA LYS A 253 39.93 -17.80 -18.40
C LYS A 253 39.71 -16.46 -19.09
N MET A 254 38.46 -16.00 -19.17
CA MET A 254 38.14 -14.72 -19.79
C MET A 254 38.72 -13.55 -18.99
N LEU A 255 38.66 -13.61 -17.66
CA LEU A 255 39.32 -12.64 -16.76
C LEU A 255 40.85 -12.66 -16.90
N ALA A 256 41.43 -13.83 -17.12
CA ALA A 256 42.87 -13.96 -17.32
C ALA A 256 43.35 -13.56 -18.72
N GLY A 257 42.44 -13.27 -19.68
CA GLY A 257 42.80 -13.04 -21.07
C GLY A 257 43.32 -14.31 -21.77
N ASP A 258 42.86 -15.47 -21.39
CA ASP A 258 43.24 -16.76 -21.98
C ASP A 258 42.39 -17.05 -23.22
N SER A 259 43.04 -17.15 -24.38
CA SER A 259 42.36 -17.44 -25.68
C SER A 259 41.72 -18.81 -25.76
N THR A 260 41.90 -19.69 -24.76
CA THR A 260 41.29 -21.01 -24.68
C THR A 260 39.98 -21.03 -23.90
N ALA A 261 39.42 -19.85 -23.55
CA ALA A 261 38.13 -19.75 -22.90
C ALA A 261 37.07 -20.48 -23.71
N GLN A 262 36.17 -21.19 -23.00
CA GLN A 262 35.18 -22.08 -23.59
C GLN A 262 33.76 -21.59 -23.35
N MET A 263 32.86 -21.97 -24.24
CA MET A 263 31.41 -21.91 -24.07
C MET A 263 30.86 -23.34 -23.97
N ILE A 264 29.99 -23.58 -23.02
CA ILE A 264 29.14 -24.77 -22.92
C ILE A 264 27.72 -24.33 -23.25
N LEU A 265 27.16 -24.90 -24.34
CA LEU A 265 25.84 -24.51 -24.86
C LEU A 265 24.85 -25.67 -24.72
N PHE A 266 23.66 -25.36 -24.18
CA PHE A 266 22.48 -26.21 -24.20
C PHE A 266 21.48 -25.57 -25.17
N ASP A 267 21.50 -26.00 -26.42
CA ASP A 267 20.54 -25.63 -27.48
C ASP A 267 19.32 -26.56 -27.37
N MET A 268 18.16 -25.99 -26.97
CA MET A 268 16.98 -26.77 -26.59
C MET A 268 16.35 -27.45 -27.83
N PRO A 269 15.77 -28.66 -27.65
CA PRO A 269 15.04 -29.33 -28.71
C PRO A 269 13.81 -28.55 -29.19
N GLU A 270 13.39 -28.78 -30.44
CA GLU A 270 12.15 -28.26 -31.01
C GLU A 270 10.93 -28.63 -30.15
N GLY A 271 10.00 -27.69 -29.97
CA GLY A 271 8.76 -27.90 -29.26
C GLY A 271 8.94 -27.96 -27.73
N THR A 272 10.11 -27.56 -27.25
CA THR A 272 10.32 -27.37 -25.81
C THR A 272 9.99 -25.93 -25.39
N ASP A 273 9.60 -25.78 -24.13
CA ASP A 273 9.12 -24.54 -23.52
C ASP A 273 10.19 -23.78 -22.71
N GLN A 274 11.47 -24.07 -22.95
CA GLN A 274 12.63 -23.45 -22.28
C GLN A 274 13.13 -22.23 -23.09
N ASN A 275 12.24 -21.28 -23.36
CA ASN A 275 12.53 -19.98 -23.95
C ASN A 275 12.26 -18.86 -22.94
N ASN A 276 12.72 -17.65 -23.25
CA ASN A 276 12.49 -16.45 -22.44
C ASN A 276 12.87 -16.64 -20.96
N MET A 277 13.93 -17.41 -20.69
CA MET A 277 14.48 -17.59 -19.34
C MET A 277 15.40 -16.43 -18.96
N LEU A 278 15.60 -16.23 -17.67
CA LEU A 278 16.65 -15.36 -17.14
C LEU A 278 17.65 -16.17 -16.32
N PRO A 279 18.97 -16.02 -16.53
CA PRO A 279 19.98 -16.55 -15.63
C PRO A 279 20.08 -15.71 -14.37
N SER A 280 20.37 -16.33 -13.23
CA SER A 280 20.63 -15.60 -11.98
C SER A 280 21.95 -14.84 -12.05
N ASP A 281 21.91 -13.59 -11.57
CA ASP A 281 23.00 -12.64 -11.54
C ASP A 281 23.19 -12.13 -10.11
N PHE A 282 24.38 -12.29 -9.51
CA PHE A 282 24.55 -11.98 -8.10
C PHE A 282 25.06 -10.58 -7.84
N ASP A 283 24.49 -9.94 -6.80
CA ASP A 283 25.05 -8.75 -6.15
C ASP A 283 25.49 -9.08 -4.71
N GLY A 284 26.50 -8.37 -4.21
CA GLY A 284 27.04 -8.57 -2.87
C GLY A 284 27.88 -9.83 -2.74
N PRO A 285 27.83 -10.56 -1.60
CA PRO A 285 28.62 -11.76 -1.41
C PRO A 285 28.31 -12.83 -2.47
N PRO A 286 29.35 -13.44 -3.08
CA PRO A 286 29.12 -14.45 -4.11
C PRO A 286 28.41 -15.69 -3.55
N PRO A 287 27.76 -16.48 -4.40
CA PRO A 287 27.23 -17.78 -4.01
C PRO A 287 28.37 -18.72 -3.57
N PRO A 288 28.13 -19.66 -2.66
CA PRO A 288 29.12 -20.64 -2.25
C PRO A 288 29.65 -21.45 -3.45
N ALA A 289 30.93 -21.82 -3.42
CA ALA A 289 31.53 -22.63 -4.47
C ALA A 289 30.75 -23.93 -4.70
N GLY A 290 30.45 -24.25 -5.94
CA GLY A 290 29.68 -25.43 -6.35
C GLY A 290 28.15 -25.21 -6.31
N THR A 291 27.65 -24.03 -5.95
CA THR A 291 26.24 -23.67 -6.16
C THR A 291 25.95 -23.55 -7.64
N PRO A 292 24.94 -24.27 -8.19
CA PRO A 292 24.55 -24.12 -9.60
C PRO A 292 24.06 -22.71 -9.88
N ASN A 293 24.18 -22.24 -11.11
CA ASN A 293 23.44 -21.05 -11.53
C ASN A 293 21.96 -21.41 -11.75
N TYR A 294 21.06 -20.53 -11.39
CA TYR A 294 19.62 -20.73 -11.51
C TYR A 294 19.07 -19.96 -12.69
N PHE A 295 18.23 -20.64 -13.48
CA PHE A 295 17.51 -20.01 -14.58
C PHE A 295 16.02 -20.10 -14.30
N ILE A 296 15.28 -19.04 -14.57
CA ILE A 296 13.83 -19.02 -14.29
C ILE A 296 13.06 -18.56 -15.51
N ASN A 297 11.90 -19.19 -15.76
CA ASN A 297 10.82 -18.66 -16.57
C ASN A 297 9.49 -18.88 -15.86
N PHE A 298 8.44 -18.19 -16.28
CA PHE A 298 7.09 -18.46 -15.80
C PHE A 298 6.28 -19.27 -16.81
N LYS A 299 5.19 -19.85 -16.35
CA LYS A 299 4.18 -20.53 -17.15
C LYS A 299 2.80 -20.07 -16.67
N ASP A 300 2.04 -19.56 -17.64
CA ASP A 300 0.65 -19.13 -17.47
C ASP A 300 -0.28 -20.34 -17.70
N ASP A 301 -1.30 -20.51 -16.93
CA ASP A 301 -2.25 -21.62 -17.09
C ASP A 301 -3.06 -21.52 -18.38
N ALA A 302 -3.25 -20.30 -18.90
CA ALA A 302 -3.83 -20.04 -20.21
C ALA A 302 -3.02 -20.68 -21.36
N TRP A 303 -1.76 -21.03 -21.15
CA TRP A 303 -0.93 -21.75 -22.11
C TRP A 303 -1.10 -23.29 -22.04
N GLY A 304 -2.10 -23.76 -21.29
CA GLY A 304 -2.41 -25.19 -21.17
C GLY A 304 -1.73 -25.89 -20.00
N TYR A 305 -1.16 -25.15 -19.08
CA TYR A 305 -0.63 -25.67 -17.81
C TYR A 305 -1.74 -25.79 -16.76
N ALA A 306 -1.49 -26.62 -15.73
CA ALA A 306 -2.50 -26.89 -14.71
C ALA A 306 -2.74 -25.72 -13.74
N TYR A 307 -1.77 -24.80 -13.63
CA TYR A 307 -1.77 -23.61 -12.77
C TYR A 307 -0.59 -22.71 -13.14
N ASP A 308 -0.67 -21.45 -12.77
CA ASP A 308 0.40 -20.48 -12.92
C ASP A 308 1.58 -20.81 -12.02
N ARG A 309 2.79 -20.64 -12.54
CA ARG A 309 3.99 -21.07 -11.83
C ARG A 309 5.27 -20.46 -12.37
N LEU A 310 6.27 -20.42 -11.50
CA LEU A 310 7.67 -20.26 -11.88
C LEU A 310 8.31 -21.64 -12.02
N VAL A 311 9.18 -21.79 -13.01
CA VAL A 311 10.00 -22.99 -13.20
C VAL A 311 11.46 -22.60 -13.01
N VAL A 312 12.10 -23.18 -12.00
CA VAL A 312 13.51 -22.96 -11.67
C VAL A 312 14.34 -24.11 -12.22
N TRP A 313 15.34 -23.76 -13.00
CA TRP A 313 16.30 -24.65 -13.61
C TRP A 313 17.65 -24.49 -12.95
N GLU A 314 18.42 -25.55 -12.82
CA GLU A 314 19.82 -25.55 -12.38
C GLU A 314 20.74 -25.78 -13.57
N PHE A 315 21.75 -24.92 -13.72
CA PHE A 315 22.87 -25.12 -14.61
C PHE A 315 24.09 -25.52 -13.78
N ILE A 316 24.43 -26.82 -13.78
CA ILE A 316 25.55 -27.43 -13.07
C ILE A 316 26.71 -27.53 -14.06
N THR A 317 27.74 -26.72 -13.84
CA THR A 317 28.90 -26.62 -14.73
C THR A 317 30.06 -27.48 -14.23
N ASP A 318 30.67 -28.25 -15.15
CA ASP A 318 31.89 -29.01 -14.93
C ASP A 318 32.97 -28.53 -15.92
N TRP A 319 33.80 -27.58 -15.47
CA TRP A 319 34.91 -27.08 -16.31
C TRP A 319 36.05 -28.05 -16.51
N VAL A 320 36.16 -29.16 -15.72
CA VAL A 320 37.15 -30.21 -15.88
C VAL A 320 36.76 -31.15 -17.02
N THR A 321 35.47 -31.52 -17.05
CA THR A 321 34.90 -32.34 -18.09
C THR A 321 33.60 -31.73 -18.58
N PRO A 322 33.66 -30.70 -19.45
CA PRO A 322 32.49 -29.88 -19.84
C PRO A 322 31.29 -30.68 -20.36
N SER A 323 31.50 -31.87 -20.93
CA SER A 323 30.42 -32.78 -21.36
C SER A 323 29.60 -33.37 -20.20
N ASN A 324 30.06 -33.28 -18.96
CA ASN A 324 29.35 -33.71 -17.74
C ASN A 324 28.44 -32.62 -17.19
N SER A 325 28.51 -31.37 -17.70
CA SER A 325 27.60 -30.30 -17.29
C SER A 325 26.15 -30.69 -17.55
N VAL A 326 25.26 -30.22 -16.70
CA VAL A 326 23.83 -30.57 -16.73
C VAL A 326 22.99 -29.30 -16.65
N PHE A 327 21.95 -29.23 -17.46
CA PHE A 327 20.88 -28.24 -17.34
C PHE A 327 19.57 -28.98 -17.04
N GLN A 328 18.98 -28.74 -15.88
CA GLN A 328 17.86 -29.54 -15.39
C GLN A 328 16.79 -28.71 -14.69
N GLU A 329 15.52 -29.15 -14.85
CA GLU A 329 14.40 -28.64 -14.07
C GLU A 329 14.58 -29.06 -12.59
N ALA A 330 14.63 -28.08 -11.68
CA ALA A 330 14.87 -28.31 -10.26
C ALA A 330 13.64 -28.07 -9.39
N TYR A 331 12.94 -26.95 -9.61
CA TYR A 331 11.76 -26.59 -8.80
C TYR A 331 10.64 -26.09 -9.68
N ILE A 332 9.40 -26.44 -9.31
CA ILE A 332 8.16 -25.88 -9.87
C ILE A 332 7.45 -25.18 -8.71
N LEU A 333 7.41 -23.85 -8.76
CA LEU A 333 6.84 -23.01 -7.70
C LEU A 333 5.49 -22.48 -8.15
N GLN A 334 4.39 -22.98 -7.57
CA GLN A 334 3.05 -22.49 -7.83
C GLN A 334 2.93 -21.05 -7.33
N THR A 335 2.45 -20.14 -8.19
CA THR A 335 2.17 -18.75 -7.86
C THR A 335 0.70 -18.56 -7.50
N GLU A 336 0.35 -17.38 -6.96
CA GLU A 336 -1.03 -16.90 -7.07
C GLU A 336 -1.36 -16.66 -8.54
N ALA A 337 -2.63 -16.82 -8.90
CA ALA A 337 -3.08 -16.71 -10.27
C ALA A 337 -2.73 -15.35 -10.90
N PHE A 338 -2.37 -15.37 -12.18
CA PHE A 338 -2.15 -14.16 -12.99
C PHE A 338 -2.56 -14.42 -14.43
N ASP A 339 -2.75 -13.35 -15.20
CA ASP A 339 -2.89 -13.41 -16.64
C ASP A 339 -1.78 -12.60 -17.31
N SER A 340 -1.01 -13.25 -18.13
CA SER A 340 0.02 -12.57 -18.92
C SER A 340 -0.54 -11.97 -20.22
N GLN A 341 -1.79 -12.24 -20.63
CA GLN A 341 -2.39 -11.73 -21.85
C GLN A 341 -3.09 -10.39 -21.60
N LEU A 342 -2.49 -9.28 -22.04
CA LEU A 342 -3.01 -7.93 -21.88
C LEU A 342 -4.04 -7.50 -22.92
N CYS A 343 -4.00 -8.02 -24.14
CA CYS A 343 -4.91 -7.60 -25.20
C CYS A 343 -5.10 -8.69 -26.26
N GLU A 344 -6.15 -8.52 -27.08
CA GLU A 344 -6.34 -9.37 -28.27
C GLU A 344 -5.23 -9.10 -29.29
N ALA A 345 -5.08 -9.84 -30.31
CA ALA A 345 -4.01 -9.68 -31.29
C ALA A 345 -3.96 -8.28 -31.95
N PRO A 346 -2.76 -7.71 -32.23
CA PRO A 346 -1.45 -8.30 -31.96
C PRO A 346 -1.08 -8.16 -30.49
N ARG A 347 -0.77 -9.25 -29.86
CA ARG A 347 -0.65 -9.42 -28.40
C ARG A 347 0.40 -8.54 -27.71
N TRP A 348 1.30 -7.93 -28.45
CA TRP A 348 2.33 -7.05 -27.89
C TRP A 348 1.91 -5.60 -27.80
N GLN A 349 0.95 -5.16 -28.63
CA GLN A 349 0.55 -3.76 -28.80
C GLN A 349 -0.61 -3.44 -27.86
N CYS A 350 -0.34 -3.38 -26.56
CA CYS A 350 -1.36 -3.32 -25.53
C CYS A 350 -1.38 -2.01 -24.73
N ILE A 351 -0.27 -1.27 -24.70
CA ILE A 351 -0.13 -0.10 -23.81
C ILE A 351 -0.62 1.17 -24.50
N ASP A 352 -1.64 1.78 -23.95
CA ASP A 352 -2.22 3.01 -24.45
C ASP A 352 -1.32 4.23 -24.18
N GLN A 353 -1.39 5.22 -25.07
CA GLN A 353 -0.66 6.49 -25.00
C GLN A 353 -1.60 7.67 -25.28
N PRO A 354 -1.33 8.88 -24.70
CA PRO A 354 -2.16 10.04 -24.95
C PRO A 354 -2.14 10.49 -26.41
N GLY A 355 -3.34 10.75 -26.97
CA GLY A 355 -3.52 11.47 -28.24
C GLY A 355 -3.13 10.71 -29.50
N VAL A 356 -2.79 9.43 -29.44
CA VAL A 356 -2.46 8.55 -30.59
C VAL A 356 -3.19 7.22 -30.47
N SER A 357 -3.44 6.56 -31.62
CA SER A 357 -3.99 5.20 -31.63
C SER A 357 -2.93 4.10 -31.62
N THR A 358 -1.67 4.48 -31.72
CA THR A 358 -0.54 3.54 -31.63
C THR A 358 -0.37 3.09 -30.20
N ARG A 359 -0.47 1.78 -29.94
CA ARG A 359 -0.19 1.16 -28.67
C ARG A 359 1.24 0.65 -28.62
N LEU A 360 1.87 0.71 -27.46
CA LEU A 360 3.23 0.22 -27.25
C LEU A 360 3.24 -1.27 -26.88
N GLU A 361 4.33 -1.92 -27.18
CA GLU A 361 4.59 -3.31 -26.79
C GLU A 361 4.76 -3.43 -25.27
N ALA A 362 4.25 -4.53 -24.72
CA ALA A 362 4.33 -4.82 -23.31
C ALA A 362 5.30 -5.95 -22.95
N LEU A 363 5.68 -6.79 -23.91
CA LEU A 363 6.49 -8.02 -23.74
C LEU A 363 6.06 -8.86 -22.52
N ASN A 364 4.77 -9.08 -22.44
CA ASN A 364 4.08 -9.67 -21.28
C ASN A 364 4.19 -11.21 -21.23
N ASP A 365 4.87 -11.85 -22.19
CA ASP A 365 5.07 -13.30 -22.29
C ASP A 365 6.35 -13.80 -21.60
N ARG A 366 7.06 -12.93 -20.90
CA ARG A 366 8.39 -13.24 -20.35
C ARG A 366 8.70 -12.49 -19.06
N LEU A 367 9.68 -13.02 -18.31
CA LEU A 367 10.29 -12.30 -17.21
C LEU A 367 11.08 -11.09 -17.73
N MET A 368 11.03 -9.99 -17.00
CA MET A 368 11.80 -8.79 -17.31
C MET A 368 13.19 -8.85 -16.67
N HIS A 369 14.22 -8.40 -17.43
CA HIS A 369 15.60 -8.32 -16.95
C HIS A 369 15.66 -7.46 -15.67
N ARG A 370 16.32 -7.90 -14.58
CA ARG A 370 17.19 -9.10 -14.42
C ARG A 370 16.60 -10.04 -13.35
N LEU A 371 17.13 -11.26 -13.27
CA LEU A 371 16.95 -12.18 -12.16
C LEU A 371 18.10 -11.98 -11.18
N GLN A 372 17.90 -11.15 -10.16
CA GLN A 372 18.95 -10.89 -9.19
C GLN A 372 18.99 -11.95 -8.10
N TYR A 373 20.19 -12.43 -7.76
CA TYR A 373 20.47 -13.32 -6.63
C TYR A 373 21.24 -12.58 -5.54
N ARG A 374 20.94 -12.89 -4.26
CA ARG A 374 21.73 -12.42 -3.11
C ARG A 374 21.97 -13.51 -2.07
N ASN A 375 23.19 -13.51 -1.51
CA ASN A 375 23.58 -14.36 -0.42
C ASN A 375 23.61 -13.58 0.89
N PHE A 376 22.64 -13.81 1.78
CA PHE A 376 22.58 -13.21 3.13
C PHE A 376 23.23 -14.07 4.22
N GLY A 377 23.89 -15.18 3.86
CA GLY A 377 24.54 -16.10 4.79
C GLY A 377 23.59 -17.04 5.54
N SER A 378 22.47 -16.53 6.02
CA SER A 378 21.42 -17.32 6.70
C SER A 378 20.32 -17.82 5.75
N TYR A 379 20.21 -17.24 4.56
CA TYR A 379 19.33 -17.63 3.46
C TYR A 379 19.87 -17.05 2.16
N TYR A 380 19.42 -17.61 1.04
CA TYR A 380 19.59 -17.02 -0.28
C TYR A 380 18.28 -16.41 -0.76
N SER A 381 18.35 -15.35 -1.56
CA SER A 381 17.17 -14.68 -2.13
C SER A 381 17.34 -14.44 -3.62
N MET A 382 16.26 -14.57 -4.38
CA MET A 382 16.16 -14.08 -5.76
C MET A 382 14.95 -13.18 -5.89
N VAL A 383 15.09 -12.07 -6.65
CA VAL A 383 13.98 -11.17 -7.00
C VAL A 383 13.82 -11.11 -8.51
N LEU A 384 12.57 -11.10 -8.97
CA LEU A 384 12.21 -11.12 -10.38
C LEU A 384 10.82 -10.50 -10.59
N ASN A 385 10.52 -10.08 -11.83
CA ASN A 385 9.25 -9.47 -12.17
C ASN A 385 8.82 -9.76 -13.62
N HIS A 386 7.53 -9.57 -13.91
CA HIS A 386 6.96 -9.56 -15.26
C HIS A 386 5.68 -8.72 -15.29
N THR A 387 5.20 -8.43 -16.50
CA THR A 387 3.97 -7.69 -16.74
C THR A 387 2.76 -8.63 -16.75
N VAL A 388 1.64 -8.23 -16.12
CA VAL A 388 0.38 -8.99 -16.08
C VAL A 388 -0.82 -8.09 -16.33
N ASP A 389 -1.96 -8.66 -16.75
CA ASP A 389 -3.28 -8.00 -16.71
C ASP A 389 -3.82 -8.02 -15.28
N VAL A 390 -4.10 -6.83 -14.73
CA VAL A 390 -4.52 -6.66 -13.33
C VAL A 390 -6.01 -6.81 -13.13
N ASP A 391 -6.81 -6.42 -14.15
CA ASP A 391 -8.26 -6.26 -14.00
C ASP A 391 -9.09 -7.10 -14.98
N GLY A 392 -8.45 -7.89 -15.84
CA GLY A 392 -9.08 -8.67 -16.91
C GLY A 392 -9.57 -7.82 -18.10
N ASN A 393 -9.12 -6.56 -18.19
CA ASN A 393 -9.49 -5.64 -19.27
C ASN A 393 -8.26 -5.00 -19.94
N GLY A 394 -7.07 -5.51 -19.68
CA GLY A 394 -5.82 -5.08 -20.30
C GLY A 394 -5.04 -4.03 -19.52
N LEU A 395 -5.36 -3.79 -18.26
CA LEU A 395 -4.57 -2.90 -17.41
C LEU A 395 -3.25 -3.58 -17.03
N ALA A 396 -2.13 -3.09 -17.59
CA ALA A 396 -0.81 -3.61 -17.28
C ALA A 396 -0.36 -3.22 -15.86
N GLY A 397 0.04 -4.20 -15.06
CA GLY A 397 0.69 -4.04 -13.78
C GLY A 397 1.92 -4.93 -13.66
N ILE A 398 2.71 -4.71 -12.62
CA ILE A 398 3.99 -5.42 -12.46
C ILE A 398 3.84 -6.48 -11.37
N ARG A 399 3.77 -7.74 -11.75
CA ARG A 399 3.89 -8.89 -10.86
C ARG A 399 5.35 -9.06 -10.50
N TRP A 400 5.65 -9.15 -9.19
CA TRP A 400 6.99 -9.34 -8.66
C TRP A 400 7.03 -10.44 -7.62
N TYR A 401 8.20 -11.04 -7.45
CA TYR A 401 8.44 -12.14 -6.53
C TYR A 401 9.73 -11.94 -5.78
N GLU A 402 9.76 -12.43 -4.55
CA GLU A 402 10.97 -12.77 -3.81
C GLU A 402 10.94 -14.26 -3.52
N LEU A 403 11.91 -14.97 -4.07
CA LEU A 403 12.15 -16.37 -3.75
C LEU A 403 13.21 -16.47 -2.66
N ARG A 404 13.08 -17.44 -1.77
CA ARG A 404 14.11 -17.74 -0.76
C ARG A 404 14.45 -19.21 -0.72
N ASP A 405 15.75 -19.52 -0.53
CA ASP A 405 16.21 -20.76 0.03
C ASP A 405 16.65 -20.50 1.47
N SER A 406 15.87 -20.98 2.42
CA SER A 406 16.10 -20.79 3.87
C SER A 406 17.18 -21.73 4.43
N LEU A 407 17.92 -22.47 3.59
CA LEU A 407 18.98 -23.42 3.95
C LEU A 407 18.51 -24.53 4.90
N ASN A 408 17.21 -24.83 4.87
CA ASN A 408 16.56 -25.87 5.67
C ASN A 408 16.45 -27.23 4.95
N GLY A 409 16.95 -27.31 3.71
CA GLY A 409 16.93 -28.50 2.85
C GLY A 409 15.67 -28.62 1.97
N ASN A 410 14.76 -27.64 1.98
CA ASN A 410 13.60 -27.61 1.11
C ASN A 410 13.90 -26.97 -0.27
N GLY A 411 15.01 -26.20 -0.37
CA GLY A 411 15.38 -25.43 -1.55
C GLY A 411 14.55 -24.16 -1.71
N TRP A 412 14.35 -23.74 -2.96
CA TRP A 412 13.67 -22.49 -3.29
C TRP A 412 12.16 -22.56 -3.06
N GLU A 413 11.63 -21.49 -2.45
CA GLU A 413 10.19 -21.28 -2.25
C GLU A 413 9.83 -19.81 -2.52
N ILE A 414 8.55 -19.52 -2.87
CA ILE A 414 8.06 -18.16 -2.96
C ILE A 414 7.91 -17.62 -1.53
N TYR A 415 8.82 -16.74 -1.12
CA TYR A 415 8.73 -16.09 0.18
C TYR A 415 7.63 -15.04 0.21
N GLN A 416 7.49 -14.29 -0.90
CA GLN A 416 6.42 -13.32 -1.11
C GLN A 416 6.23 -13.01 -2.60
N GLN A 417 5.05 -12.51 -2.92
CA GLN A 417 4.67 -12.03 -4.25
C GLN A 417 3.61 -10.95 -4.14
N GLY A 418 3.52 -10.09 -5.14
CA GLY A 418 2.52 -9.04 -5.26
C GLY A 418 2.47 -8.48 -6.66
N THR A 419 1.41 -7.74 -7.00
CA THR A 419 1.29 -7.02 -8.27
C THR A 419 1.12 -5.53 -7.99
N TYR A 420 2.08 -4.72 -8.43
CA TYR A 420 2.03 -3.28 -8.25
C TYR A 420 1.24 -2.60 -9.36
N SER A 421 0.08 -2.07 -9.02
CA SER A 421 -0.82 -1.32 -9.92
C SER A 421 -1.76 -0.42 -9.08
N PRO A 422 -1.24 0.68 -8.50
CA PRO A 422 -1.97 1.47 -7.50
C PRO A 422 -3.16 2.26 -8.05
N ASP A 423 -3.21 2.50 -9.35
CA ASP A 423 -4.24 3.28 -10.06
C ASP A 423 -4.61 2.61 -11.41
N ASN A 424 -5.16 3.37 -12.35
CA ASN A 424 -5.60 2.89 -13.66
C ASN A 424 -4.63 3.24 -14.80
N TYR A 425 -3.35 3.52 -14.50
CA TYR A 425 -2.32 3.71 -15.50
C TYR A 425 -1.51 2.41 -15.68
N HIS A 426 -1.14 2.13 -16.93
CA HIS A 426 -0.29 0.99 -17.26
C HIS A 426 1.11 1.15 -16.65
N ARG A 427 1.62 0.08 -16.06
CA ARG A 427 3.02 -0.05 -15.60
C ARG A 427 3.61 -1.31 -16.18
N TRP A 428 4.74 -1.16 -16.88
CA TRP A 428 5.41 -2.27 -17.58
C TRP A 428 6.91 -1.99 -17.76
N MET A 429 7.64 -2.88 -18.42
CA MET A 429 9.09 -2.76 -18.65
C MET A 429 9.83 -2.44 -17.37
N ALA A 430 9.55 -3.21 -16.33
CA ALA A 430 10.13 -3.01 -15.03
C ALA A 430 11.42 -3.80 -14.85
N SER A 431 12.27 -3.29 -13.99
CA SER A 431 13.44 -3.99 -13.46
C SER A 431 13.46 -3.89 -11.93
N ILE A 432 13.85 -4.99 -11.29
CA ILE A 432 13.79 -5.15 -9.83
C ILE A 432 15.17 -5.50 -9.27
N ALA A 433 15.51 -4.94 -8.11
CA ALA A 433 16.72 -5.31 -7.38
C ALA A 433 16.50 -5.23 -5.87
N MET A 434 17.29 -6.01 -5.11
CA MET A 434 17.35 -6.02 -3.66
C MET A 434 18.73 -5.60 -3.21
N ASN A 435 18.86 -4.69 -2.26
CA ASN A 435 20.13 -4.26 -1.71
C ASN A 435 20.61 -5.12 -0.52
N GLY A 436 21.81 -4.83 0.00
CA GLY A 436 22.40 -5.58 1.13
C GLY A 436 21.62 -5.52 2.44
N ASN A 437 20.70 -4.58 2.58
CA ASN A 437 19.79 -4.49 3.72
C ASN A 437 18.48 -5.28 3.53
N GLY A 438 18.26 -5.86 2.35
CA GLY A 438 17.03 -6.57 2.00
C GLY A 438 15.89 -5.64 1.56
N THR A 439 16.16 -4.36 1.31
CA THR A 439 15.22 -3.43 0.68
C THR A 439 15.14 -3.72 -0.82
N ILE A 440 13.94 -3.76 -1.39
CA ILE A 440 13.71 -4.00 -2.81
C ILE A 440 13.34 -2.67 -3.49
N ALA A 441 13.91 -2.43 -4.66
CA ALA A 441 13.54 -1.35 -5.58
C ALA A 441 12.90 -1.93 -6.84
N LEU A 442 11.91 -1.23 -7.39
CA LEU A 442 11.20 -1.56 -8.62
C LEU A 442 11.11 -0.29 -9.47
N GLY A 443 11.90 -0.22 -10.55
CA GLY A 443 11.83 0.85 -11.54
C GLY A 443 11.04 0.40 -12.76
N PHE A 444 10.28 1.30 -13.42
CA PHE A 444 9.36 0.92 -14.50
C PHE A 444 8.97 2.11 -15.38
N THR A 445 8.38 1.77 -16.55
CA THR A 445 7.68 2.74 -17.40
C THR A 445 6.20 2.81 -17.02
N ILE A 446 5.61 4.01 -17.07
CA ILE A 446 4.19 4.27 -16.86
C ILE A 446 3.61 5.03 -18.06
N SER A 447 2.37 4.71 -18.49
CA SER A 447 1.62 5.46 -19.50
C SER A 447 0.12 5.27 -19.33
N GLY A 448 -0.67 6.11 -20.00
CA GLY A 448 -2.12 5.97 -20.04
C GLY A 448 -2.77 6.84 -21.12
N GLU A 449 -4.01 6.59 -21.43
CA GLU A 449 -4.72 7.13 -22.59
C GLU A 449 -4.89 8.66 -22.57
N ASP A 450 -4.98 9.26 -21.37
CA ASP A 450 -5.47 10.64 -21.23
C ASP A 450 -4.38 11.68 -20.96
N THR A 451 -3.47 11.46 -19.99
CA THR A 451 -2.59 12.52 -19.49
C THR A 451 -1.15 12.11 -19.27
N ILE A 452 -0.86 10.83 -19.08
CA ILE A 452 0.50 10.35 -18.79
C ILE A 452 1.14 9.79 -20.06
N TYR A 453 2.05 10.57 -20.65
CA TYR A 453 2.94 10.08 -21.69
C TYR A 453 3.92 9.05 -21.11
N PRO A 454 4.49 8.16 -21.95
CA PRO A 454 5.45 7.19 -21.47
C PRO A 454 6.59 7.81 -20.67
N SER A 455 6.60 7.57 -19.37
CA SER A 455 7.40 8.19 -18.30
C SER A 455 8.09 7.13 -17.48
N ILE A 456 9.12 7.50 -16.70
CA ILE A 456 9.83 6.55 -15.82
C ILE A 456 9.52 6.89 -14.36
N ARG A 457 9.16 5.89 -13.58
CA ARG A 457 8.95 5.99 -12.14
C ARG A 457 9.60 4.83 -11.41
N TYR A 458 9.70 4.94 -10.10
CA TYR A 458 10.13 3.86 -9.23
C TYR A 458 9.36 3.86 -7.92
N THR A 459 9.31 2.70 -7.30
CA THR A 459 8.83 2.44 -5.95
C THR A 459 9.71 1.40 -5.30
N GLY A 460 9.39 0.96 -4.11
CA GLY A 460 10.12 -0.12 -3.45
C GLY A 460 9.48 -0.55 -2.14
N ARG A 461 10.14 -1.46 -1.46
CA ARG A 461 9.70 -1.94 -0.16
C ARG A 461 10.83 -2.16 0.81
N HIS A 462 10.62 -1.80 2.06
CA HIS A 462 11.51 -2.18 3.16
C HIS A 462 11.36 -3.68 3.48
N LYS A 463 12.45 -4.33 3.87
CA LYS A 463 12.45 -5.78 4.19
C LYS A 463 11.41 -6.20 5.24
N ASP A 464 11.10 -5.31 6.19
CA ASP A 464 10.15 -5.54 7.28
C ASP A 464 8.73 -5.01 6.98
N ALA A 465 8.49 -4.49 5.78
CA ALA A 465 7.15 -4.11 5.33
C ALA A 465 6.24 -5.36 5.21
N PRO A 466 4.91 -5.21 5.23
CA PRO A 466 4.01 -6.33 5.02
C PRO A 466 4.33 -7.08 3.72
N PRO A 467 4.33 -8.41 3.73
CA PRO A 467 4.61 -9.20 2.53
C PRO A 467 3.66 -8.84 1.38
N GLY A 468 4.19 -8.83 0.16
CA GLY A 468 3.42 -8.56 -1.05
C GLY A 468 3.14 -7.10 -1.36
N GLU A 469 3.60 -6.16 -0.53
CA GLU A 469 3.36 -4.72 -0.72
C GLU A 469 4.65 -3.94 -1.02
N MET A 470 4.59 -3.02 -2.00
CA MET A 470 5.55 -1.92 -2.18
C MET A 470 5.11 -0.77 -1.28
N ASN A 471 5.80 -0.56 -0.15
CA ASN A 471 5.36 0.38 0.88
C ASN A 471 5.90 1.79 0.72
N TYR A 472 6.93 2.01 -0.11
CA TYR A 472 7.43 3.34 -0.42
C TYR A 472 6.57 4.01 -1.48
N GLN A 473 6.37 5.33 -1.36
CA GLN A 473 5.66 6.14 -2.35
C GLN A 473 6.32 6.05 -3.72
N GLU A 474 5.49 6.04 -4.76
CA GLU A 474 5.96 6.10 -6.14
C GLU A 474 6.55 7.49 -6.45
N ILE A 475 7.77 7.53 -7.00
CA ILE A 475 8.42 8.78 -7.39
C ILE A 475 8.71 8.77 -8.89
N GLU A 476 8.42 9.89 -9.52
CA GLU A 476 8.73 10.13 -10.92
C GLU A 476 10.21 10.51 -11.10
N LEU A 477 10.91 9.79 -11.98
CA LEU A 477 12.26 10.11 -12.40
C LEU A 477 12.26 11.12 -13.55
N VAL A 478 11.35 10.92 -14.50
CA VAL A 478 11.18 11.83 -15.65
C VAL A 478 9.77 11.67 -16.24
N SER A 479 9.12 12.80 -16.55
CA SER A 479 7.89 12.84 -17.32
C SER A 479 8.14 12.74 -18.82
N GLY A 480 7.36 11.92 -19.51
CA GLY A 480 7.23 11.97 -20.95
C GLY A 480 6.55 13.26 -21.40
N LEU A 481 6.91 13.76 -22.58
CA LEU A 481 6.36 14.99 -23.16
C LEU A 481 5.65 14.76 -24.50
N GLY A 482 5.53 13.50 -24.95
CA GLY A 482 4.88 13.14 -26.19
C GLY A 482 4.75 11.62 -26.35
N SER A 483 3.90 11.20 -27.28
CA SER A 483 3.65 9.80 -27.61
C SER A 483 4.53 9.34 -28.78
N GLN A 484 4.79 8.03 -28.87
CA GLN A 484 5.41 7.39 -30.00
C GLN A 484 4.32 7.05 -31.04
N GLY A 485 4.16 7.91 -32.06
CA GLY A 485 3.02 7.86 -32.96
C GLY A 485 3.12 6.89 -34.14
N SER A 486 4.33 6.43 -34.50
CA SER A 486 4.57 5.70 -35.76
C SER A 486 5.02 4.26 -35.58
N TYR A 487 5.41 3.87 -34.38
CA TYR A 487 5.99 2.55 -34.11
C TYR A 487 5.48 2.00 -32.78
N HIS A 488 5.26 0.69 -32.70
CA HIS A 488 4.78 -0.01 -31.51
C HIS A 488 5.94 -0.43 -30.59
N ARG A 489 7.15 -0.62 -31.17
CA ARG A 489 8.31 -1.13 -30.44
C ARG A 489 8.68 -0.21 -29.27
N TRP A 490 8.81 -0.79 -28.08
CA TRP A 490 9.33 -0.21 -26.86
C TRP A 490 10.56 -1.01 -26.42
N GLY A 491 11.41 -0.52 -25.52
CA GLY A 491 12.61 -1.26 -25.11
C GLY A 491 12.32 -2.68 -24.64
N ASP A 492 13.14 -3.63 -25.07
CA ASP A 492 12.92 -5.04 -24.72
C ASP A 492 13.28 -5.33 -23.26
N TYR A 493 14.06 -4.46 -22.62
CA TYR A 493 14.45 -4.52 -21.23
C TYR A 493 14.88 -3.16 -20.66
N SER A 494 14.98 -3.10 -19.33
CA SER A 494 15.53 -2.03 -18.51
C SER A 494 16.40 -2.63 -17.40
N MET A 495 17.21 -1.83 -16.71
CA MET A 495 18.11 -2.32 -15.69
C MET A 495 17.97 -1.55 -14.38
N THR A 496 17.85 -2.31 -13.29
CA THR A 496 18.03 -1.84 -11.91
C THR A 496 19.18 -2.62 -11.27
N SER A 497 20.23 -1.91 -10.86
CA SER A 497 21.39 -2.50 -10.20
C SER A 497 21.64 -1.88 -8.82
N VAL A 498 22.50 -2.52 -8.03
CA VAL A 498 22.88 -2.04 -6.70
C VAL A 498 24.32 -1.57 -6.74
N ASP A 499 24.59 -0.39 -6.21
CA ASP A 499 25.91 0.20 -6.15
C ASP A 499 26.86 -0.67 -5.30
N PRO A 500 27.91 -1.27 -5.91
CA PRO A 500 28.82 -2.15 -5.17
C PRO A 500 29.68 -1.41 -4.16
N ALA A 501 29.73 -0.07 -4.20
CA ALA A 501 30.55 0.71 -3.25
C ALA A 501 29.90 0.81 -1.87
N ASP A 502 28.58 0.80 -1.79
CA ASP A 502 27.84 0.93 -0.52
C ASP A 502 26.82 -0.18 -0.26
N ASP A 503 26.52 -0.99 -1.29
CA ASP A 503 25.56 -2.09 -1.27
C ASP A 503 24.13 -1.67 -0.82
N THR A 504 23.78 -0.39 -0.96
CA THR A 504 22.50 0.20 -0.52
C THR A 504 21.83 1.08 -1.56
N THR A 505 22.59 1.82 -2.35
CA THR A 505 22.09 2.70 -3.41
C THR A 505 21.70 1.90 -4.64
N PHE A 506 20.52 2.18 -5.16
CA PHE A 506 20.03 1.62 -6.42
C PHE A 506 20.36 2.55 -7.57
N TRP A 507 20.65 1.96 -8.74
CA TRP A 507 20.75 2.67 -10.00
C TRP A 507 19.72 2.07 -10.96
N HIS A 508 19.01 2.94 -11.70
CA HIS A 508 18.01 2.51 -12.67
C HIS A 508 18.18 3.26 -13.98
N THR A 509 18.08 2.52 -15.09
CA THR A 509 18.00 3.07 -16.43
C THR A 509 16.83 2.48 -17.18
N ASN A 510 16.09 3.34 -17.88
CA ASN A 510 14.92 2.95 -18.67
C ASN A 510 14.64 3.98 -19.76
N GLU A 511 13.63 3.70 -20.57
CA GLU A 511 13.15 4.50 -21.68
C GLU A 511 11.96 5.38 -21.29
N TYR A 512 11.89 6.61 -21.87
CA TYR A 512 10.75 7.51 -21.82
C TYR A 512 10.56 8.22 -23.18
N CYS A 513 9.41 8.88 -23.43
CA CYS A 513 9.08 9.44 -24.74
C CYS A 513 8.85 10.95 -24.71
N ILE A 514 9.46 11.66 -25.67
CA ILE A 514 9.24 13.09 -25.93
C ILE A 514 8.78 13.36 -27.36
N GLY A 515 8.10 12.39 -28.02
CA GLY A 515 7.84 12.33 -29.45
C GLY A 515 8.81 11.44 -30.22
N GLY A 516 9.71 10.80 -29.52
CA GLY A 516 10.68 9.78 -29.85
C GLY A 516 11.36 9.39 -28.56
N TRP A 517 11.85 8.17 -28.44
CA TRP A 517 12.41 7.67 -27.21
C TRP A 517 13.70 8.39 -26.76
N ARG A 518 13.88 8.44 -25.48
CA ARG A 518 15.08 8.86 -24.73
C ARG A 518 15.31 7.86 -23.60
N THR A 519 16.51 7.88 -23.03
CA THR A 519 16.80 7.11 -21.82
C THR A 519 17.12 8.03 -20.64
N ARG A 520 16.85 7.55 -19.44
CA ARG A 520 17.13 8.25 -18.19
C ARG A 520 17.95 7.34 -17.29
N ILE A 521 18.89 7.92 -16.56
CA ILE A 521 19.71 7.24 -15.55
C ILE A 521 19.47 7.96 -14.22
N ALA A 522 19.19 7.20 -13.17
CA ALA A 522 19.00 7.75 -11.84
C ALA A 522 19.57 6.82 -10.77
N SER A 523 20.10 7.42 -9.70
CA SER A 523 20.40 6.68 -8.48
C SER A 523 19.53 7.18 -7.32
N PHE A 524 19.14 6.27 -6.44
CA PHE A 524 18.28 6.55 -5.30
C PHE A 524 18.50 5.52 -4.19
N ASP A 525 18.13 5.89 -2.98
CA ASP A 525 17.97 4.99 -1.84
C ASP A 525 16.71 5.41 -1.07
N PHE A 526 16.20 4.53 -0.25
CA PHE A 526 14.97 4.78 0.51
C PHE A 526 15.23 5.36 1.91
N GLY A 527 16.49 5.42 2.34
CA GLY A 527 16.84 5.86 3.69
C GLY A 527 16.28 4.93 4.79
N PRO A 528 16.44 5.30 6.05
CA PRO A 528 15.78 4.63 7.16
C PRO A 528 14.28 4.98 7.19
N ILE A 529 13.42 4.03 7.51
CA ILE A 529 12.02 4.31 7.80
C ILE A 529 11.92 4.87 9.23
N ASP A 530 11.50 6.11 9.35
CA ASP A 530 11.23 6.72 10.65
C ASP A 530 10.02 6.05 11.33
N ALA A 531 10.09 5.95 12.66
CA ALA A 531 8.97 5.46 13.43
C ALA A 531 7.77 6.42 13.31
N PRO A 532 6.53 5.92 13.42
CA PRO A 532 5.37 6.78 13.42
C PRO A 532 5.39 7.71 14.63
N THR A 533 4.72 8.86 14.52
CA THR A 533 4.41 9.74 15.64
C THR A 533 2.90 9.93 15.73
N ALA A 534 2.40 10.20 16.94
CA ALA A 534 1.00 10.53 17.18
C ALA A 534 0.92 11.71 18.15
N ASP A 535 0.02 12.66 17.88
CA ASP A 535 -0.33 13.79 18.75
C ASP A 535 -1.85 14.04 18.61
N VAL A 536 -2.60 13.73 19.66
CA VAL A 536 -4.05 13.94 19.71
C VAL A 536 -4.42 15.29 20.32
N GLY A 537 -3.42 16.06 20.74
CA GLY A 537 -3.57 17.37 21.37
C GLY A 537 -3.99 17.30 22.84
N PRO A 538 -4.15 18.45 23.49
CA PRO A 538 -4.38 18.53 24.95
C PRO A 538 -5.77 18.06 25.34
N ASP A 539 -5.88 17.72 26.64
CA ASP A 539 -7.15 17.47 27.30
C ASP A 539 -8.12 18.62 27.08
N THR A 540 -9.40 18.31 27.05
CA THR A 540 -10.46 19.29 26.79
C THR A 540 -11.78 18.82 27.41
N SER A 541 -12.81 19.65 27.35
CA SER A 541 -14.17 19.30 27.79
C SER A 541 -15.21 19.61 26.73
N VAL A 542 -16.33 18.90 26.77
CA VAL A 542 -17.49 19.04 25.89
C VAL A 542 -18.77 18.94 26.69
N CYS A 543 -19.86 19.57 26.20
CA CYS A 543 -21.17 19.38 26.80
C CYS A 543 -21.77 18.00 26.52
N GLU A 544 -22.52 17.45 27.46
CA GLU A 544 -23.15 16.13 27.38
C GLU A 544 -24.11 15.94 26.20
N ASN A 545 -24.54 17.00 25.52
CA ASN A 545 -25.41 16.91 24.35
C ASN A 545 -24.70 17.15 22.99
N GLU A 546 -23.37 17.36 22.99
CA GLU A 546 -22.57 17.66 21.78
C GLU A 546 -21.73 16.47 21.37
N VAL A 547 -21.44 16.34 20.06
CA VAL A 547 -20.47 15.39 19.53
C VAL A 547 -19.08 15.99 19.62
N PHE A 548 -18.13 15.27 20.18
CA PHE A 548 -16.75 15.71 20.21
C PHE A 548 -16.03 15.39 18.90
N TYR A 549 -15.38 16.39 18.31
CA TYR A 549 -14.56 16.24 17.11
C TYR A 549 -13.12 16.62 17.41
N ARG A 550 -12.18 15.81 16.91
CA ARG A 550 -10.74 16.06 16.99
C ARG A 550 -10.03 15.55 15.75
N THR A 551 -9.07 16.32 15.25
CA THR A 551 -8.12 15.88 14.24
C THR A 551 -6.77 15.67 14.90
N ALA A 552 -6.25 14.46 14.85
CA ALA A 552 -4.91 14.13 15.34
C ALA A 552 -3.85 14.51 14.30
N ILE A 553 -2.63 14.78 14.74
CA ILE A 553 -1.45 14.95 13.90
C ILE A 553 -0.66 13.64 13.98
N VAL A 554 -0.48 12.98 12.83
CA VAL A 554 0.27 11.71 12.72
C VAL A 554 1.27 11.82 11.58
N THR A 555 2.43 11.18 11.72
CA THR A 555 3.43 11.07 10.66
C THR A 555 3.96 9.65 10.57
N ASN A 556 4.39 9.25 9.37
CA ASN A 556 4.97 7.93 9.11
C ASN A 556 4.08 6.75 9.51
N GLU A 557 2.77 6.95 9.56
CA GLU A 557 1.80 5.91 9.89
C GLU A 557 1.36 5.13 8.66
N LYS A 558 1.21 3.82 8.83
CA LYS A 558 0.50 2.93 7.90
C LYS A 558 -0.99 2.92 8.18
N SER A 559 -1.37 2.98 9.44
CA SER A 559 -2.76 2.97 9.88
C SER A 559 -2.91 3.57 11.26
N VAL A 560 -4.11 4.05 11.57
CA VAL A 560 -4.48 4.55 12.89
C VAL A 560 -5.67 3.78 13.45
N LEU A 561 -5.76 3.74 14.78
CA LEU A 561 -6.88 3.16 15.50
C LEU A 561 -7.17 3.97 16.76
N TRP A 562 -8.39 4.52 16.84
CA TRP A 562 -8.92 5.14 18.05
C TRP A 562 -9.60 4.12 18.94
N GLU A 563 -9.36 4.23 20.24
CA GLU A 563 -9.98 3.42 21.28
C GLU A 563 -10.36 4.30 22.47
N THR A 564 -11.16 3.76 23.39
CA THR A 564 -11.65 4.46 24.57
C THR A 564 -11.91 3.46 25.69
N ASP A 565 -11.78 3.94 26.94
CA ASP A 565 -12.19 3.21 28.15
C ASP A 565 -13.69 3.42 28.48
N GLY A 566 -14.37 4.32 27.73
CA GLY A 566 -15.78 4.66 27.92
C GLY A 566 -16.76 3.72 27.21
N ASP A 567 -18.05 3.98 27.45
CA ASP A 567 -19.17 3.27 26.82
C ASP A 567 -19.73 4.00 25.59
N GLY A 568 -19.08 5.08 25.14
CA GLY A 568 -19.45 5.86 23.97
C GLY A 568 -19.07 5.21 22.65
N ILE A 569 -19.44 5.88 21.56
CA ILE A 569 -19.25 5.39 20.19
C ILE A 569 -18.25 6.27 19.44
N ILE A 570 -17.17 5.68 18.99
CA ILE A 570 -16.25 6.29 18.02
C ILE A 570 -16.75 5.96 16.61
N GLN A 571 -17.16 6.98 15.83
CA GLN A 571 -17.70 6.77 14.47
C GLN A 571 -16.61 6.46 13.45
N ASN A 572 -15.44 7.07 13.54
CA ASN A 572 -14.35 7.01 12.57
C ASN A 572 -13.08 6.40 13.18
N LYS A 573 -13.17 5.18 13.70
CA LYS A 573 -12.06 4.52 14.44
C LYS A 573 -10.72 4.47 13.71
N ARG A 574 -10.73 4.43 12.37
CA ARG A 574 -9.53 4.26 11.51
C ARG A 574 -9.20 5.53 10.72
N SER A 575 -9.57 6.69 11.23
CA SER A 575 -9.30 8.00 10.62
C SER A 575 -8.58 8.89 11.64
N ILE A 576 -7.73 9.78 11.18
CA ILE A 576 -7.14 10.83 12.02
C ILE A 576 -8.23 11.81 12.54
N ASN A 577 -9.39 11.85 11.89
CA ASN A 577 -10.53 12.69 12.27
C ASN A 577 -11.47 11.90 13.18
N LEU A 578 -11.37 12.11 14.47
CA LEU A 578 -12.24 11.54 15.48
C LEU A 578 -13.62 12.21 15.49
N ALA A 579 -14.67 11.42 15.63
CA ALA A 579 -16.00 11.86 16.05
C ALA A 579 -16.47 10.92 17.17
N TYR A 580 -16.58 11.42 18.38
CA TYR A 580 -16.96 10.66 19.57
C TYR A 580 -18.34 11.05 20.07
N LEU A 581 -19.24 10.08 20.16
CA LEU A 581 -20.50 10.16 20.86
C LEU A 581 -20.34 9.52 22.25
N ARG A 582 -20.36 10.33 23.32
CA ARG A 582 -20.27 9.80 24.68
C ARG A 582 -21.42 8.84 25.02
N GLY A 583 -21.11 7.90 25.86
CA GLY A 583 -22.08 7.00 26.46
C GLY A 583 -22.71 7.54 27.73
N GLN A 584 -23.65 6.79 28.30
CA GLN A 584 -24.30 7.20 29.55
C GLN A 584 -23.35 7.09 30.77
N GLN A 585 -22.45 6.11 30.75
CA GLN A 585 -21.49 5.93 31.83
C GLN A 585 -20.41 7.02 31.80
N ASP A 586 -20.01 7.48 30.59
CA ASP A 586 -19.07 8.60 30.44
C ASP A 586 -19.63 9.89 31.10
N ILE A 587 -20.93 10.18 30.90
CA ILE A 587 -21.62 11.31 31.51
C ILE A 587 -21.61 11.19 33.04
N ILE A 588 -21.88 9.98 33.55
CA ILE A 588 -21.90 9.70 34.98
C ILE A 588 -20.51 9.85 35.60
N ASN A 589 -19.47 9.41 34.89
CA ASN A 589 -18.08 9.50 35.33
C ASN A 589 -17.54 10.93 35.23
N GLY A 590 -18.13 11.77 34.35
CA GLY A 590 -17.71 13.15 34.10
C GLY A 590 -16.47 13.28 33.21
N SER A 591 -15.90 12.17 32.74
CA SER A 591 -14.78 12.13 31.81
C SER A 591 -14.60 10.76 31.20
N VAL A 592 -13.85 10.72 30.08
CA VAL A 592 -13.46 9.50 29.34
C VAL A 592 -12.07 9.69 28.77
N GLU A 593 -11.26 8.65 28.72
CA GLU A 593 -9.98 8.65 28.00
C GLU A 593 -10.18 8.16 26.57
N LEU A 594 -9.55 8.88 25.64
CA LEU A 594 -9.53 8.56 24.21
C LEU A 594 -8.07 8.49 23.79
N TRP A 595 -7.65 7.38 23.18
CA TRP A 595 -6.29 7.25 22.68
C TRP A 595 -6.26 6.81 21.22
N LEU A 596 -5.20 7.26 20.51
CA LEU A 596 -4.90 6.92 19.14
C LEU A 596 -3.63 6.09 19.09
N THR A 597 -3.70 4.90 18.50
CA THR A 597 -2.54 4.10 18.13
C THR A 597 -2.24 4.33 16.66
N ALA A 598 -1.05 4.86 16.34
CA ALA A 598 -0.52 4.95 14.97
C ALA A 598 0.47 3.79 14.76
N ASN A 599 0.20 2.92 13.79
CA ASN A 599 1.07 1.80 13.42
C ASN A 599 1.98 2.22 12.27
N GLY A 600 3.28 1.96 12.38
CA GLY A 600 4.26 2.20 11.33
C GLY A 600 4.27 1.12 10.25
N TYR A 601 5.12 1.33 9.21
CA TYR A 601 5.31 0.40 8.12
C TYR A 601 6.21 -0.78 8.49
N VAL A 602 7.03 -0.63 9.51
CA VAL A 602 7.88 -1.71 10.04
C VAL A 602 7.14 -2.43 11.17
N LEU A 603 7.17 -3.75 11.15
CA LEU A 603 6.49 -4.58 12.15
C LEU A 603 6.97 -4.23 13.57
N GLY A 604 6.03 -3.90 14.44
CA GLY A 604 6.31 -3.54 15.84
C GLY A 604 6.64 -2.07 16.07
N GLN A 605 6.64 -1.23 15.04
CA GLN A 605 6.67 0.23 15.23
C GLN A 605 5.25 0.75 15.46
N GLU A 606 5.05 1.38 16.60
CA GLU A 606 3.79 2.03 16.98
C GLU A 606 4.08 3.30 17.80
N ALA A 607 3.17 4.25 17.71
CA ALA A 607 3.11 5.41 18.59
C ALA A 607 1.69 5.53 19.16
N VAL A 608 1.59 5.83 20.43
CA VAL A 608 0.30 5.99 21.12
C VAL A 608 0.29 7.34 21.81
N ASP A 609 -0.81 8.07 21.64
CA ASP A 609 -1.08 9.29 22.40
C ASP A 609 -2.54 9.32 22.85
N SER A 610 -2.81 9.98 24.00
CA SER A 610 -4.14 10.00 24.60
C SER A 610 -4.53 11.40 25.09
N LEU A 611 -5.83 11.63 25.17
CA LEU A 611 -6.42 12.80 25.79
C LEU A 611 -7.54 12.40 26.76
N ILE A 612 -7.73 13.18 27.82
CA ILE A 612 -8.89 13.09 28.69
C ILE A 612 -9.95 14.08 28.19
N LEU A 613 -11.10 13.57 27.84
CA LEU A 613 -12.28 14.35 27.47
C LEU A 613 -13.19 14.52 28.71
N GLY A 614 -13.22 15.71 29.27
CA GLY A 614 -14.20 16.09 30.33
C GLY A 614 -15.60 16.20 29.73
N ILE A 615 -16.62 15.76 30.48
CA ILE A 615 -18.01 15.83 30.05
C ILE A 615 -18.80 16.65 31.09
N ASP A 616 -19.14 17.87 30.71
CA ASP A 616 -19.98 18.73 31.48
C ASP A 616 -21.45 18.43 31.26
N THR A 617 -22.24 18.47 32.35
CA THR A 617 -23.68 18.26 32.24
C THR A 617 -24.41 19.61 32.12
N LEU A 618 -25.54 19.59 31.41
CA LEU A 618 -26.40 20.77 31.32
C LEU A 618 -26.86 21.25 32.72
N PRO A 619 -26.83 22.56 33.00
CA PRO A 619 -27.38 23.10 34.24
C PRO A 619 -28.84 22.70 34.41
N THR A 620 -29.22 22.29 35.60
CA THR A 620 -30.64 22.11 35.96
C THR A 620 -31.09 23.30 36.76
N VAL A 621 -32.25 23.83 36.44
CA VAL A 621 -32.79 25.08 37.02
C VAL A 621 -34.23 24.89 37.43
N PHE A 622 -34.60 25.45 38.59
CA PHE A 622 -35.96 25.56 39.10
C PHE A 622 -36.15 26.92 39.75
N ALA A 623 -36.97 27.78 39.19
CA ALA A 623 -37.19 29.16 39.65
C ALA A 623 -38.09 29.25 40.91
N GLY A 624 -38.82 28.22 41.23
CA GLY A 624 -39.83 28.21 42.28
C GLY A 624 -41.23 28.02 41.68
N PRO A 625 -42.26 27.86 42.52
CA PRO A 625 -43.65 27.75 42.06
C PRO A 625 -44.23 29.13 41.80
N ASP A 626 -45.21 29.19 40.90
CA ASP A 626 -46.04 30.37 40.67
C ASP A 626 -46.60 30.88 42.01
N THR A 627 -46.53 32.18 42.21
CA THR A 627 -46.79 32.75 43.52
C THR A 627 -47.62 33.99 43.42
N VAL A 628 -48.49 34.21 44.43
CA VAL A 628 -49.31 35.42 44.57
C VAL A 628 -48.89 36.13 45.87
N ILE A 629 -48.58 37.44 45.78
CA ILE A 629 -48.27 38.28 46.90
C ILE A 629 -49.12 39.53 46.89
N CYS A 630 -49.25 40.19 48.05
CA CYS A 630 -49.96 41.44 48.14
C CYS A 630 -49.12 42.57 47.57
N ILE A 631 -49.80 43.58 47.00
CA ILE A 631 -49.14 44.79 46.53
C ILE A 631 -48.38 45.42 47.68
N GLY A 632 -47.13 45.83 47.43
CA GLY A 632 -46.23 46.41 48.41
C GLY A 632 -45.47 45.42 49.26
N GLN A 633 -45.59 44.10 48.99
CA GLN A 633 -44.75 43.08 49.57
C GLN A 633 -43.66 42.67 48.58
N SER A 634 -42.54 42.24 49.09
CA SER A 634 -41.44 41.63 48.37
C SER A 634 -41.55 40.10 48.39
N LEU A 635 -41.15 39.43 47.34
CA LEU A 635 -41.12 37.99 47.23
C LEU A 635 -39.71 37.48 47.56
N GLN A 636 -39.63 36.60 48.60
CA GLN A 636 -38.40 35.82 48.81
C GLN A 636 -38.40 34.65 47.81
N LEU A 637 -37.42 34.62 46.91
CA LEU A 637 -37.20 33.55 45.97
C LEU A 637 -36.46 32.40 46.68
N ASP A 638 -36.78 31.16 46.23
CA ASP A 638 -36.12 29.96 46.71
C ASP A 638 -35.84 29.06 45.47
N GLY A 639 -34.94 29.59 44.61
CA GLY A 639 -34.50 28.92 43.42
C GLY A 639 -33.56 27.75 43.73
N PHE A 640 -33.53 26.79 42.81
CA PHE A 640 -32.57 25.69 42.83
C PHE A 640 -31.86 25.59 41.48
N ALA A 641 -30.53 25.45 41.51
CA ALA A 641 -29.75 25.10 40.33
C ALA A 641 -28.64 24.12 40.70
N SER A 642 -28.24 23.28 39.76
CA SER A 642 -27.06 22.40 39.89
C SER A 642 -26.31 22.32 38.57
N ALA A 643 -25.04 21.92 38.62
CA ALA A 643 -24.15 21.83 37.45
C ALA A 643 -24.00 23.19 36.70
N TYR A 644 -23.74 24.27 37.46
CA TYR A 644 -23.61 25.63 36.92
C TYR A 644 -22.38 26.34 37.51
N ASP A 645 -21.81 27.25 36.70
CA ASP A 645 -20.74 28.17 37.17
C ASP A 645 -21.27 29.50 37.65
N SER A 646 -22.33 29.98 37.00
CA SER A 646 -22.97 31.22 37.35
C SER A 646 -24.48 31.15 37.09
N LEU A 647 -25.23 31.97 37.87
CA LEU A 647 -26.67 32.12 37.64
C LEU A 647 -27.07 33.59 37.67
N ARG A 648 -28.24 33.87 37.07
CA ARG A 648 -28.82 35.20 37.14
C ARG A 648 -30.33 35.16 37.01
N TRP A 649 -30.99 35.99 37.85
CA TRP A 649 -32.41 36.28 37.74
C TRP A 649 -32.68 37.44 36.77
N PHE A 650 -33.76 37.35 36.07
CA PHE A 650 -34.34 38.34 35.18
C PHE A 650 -35.81 38.49 35.48
N THR A 651 -36.38 39.63 35.11
CA THR A 651 -37.82 39.91 35.19
C THR A 651 -38.26 40.63 33.94
N ASP A 652 -39.51 40.40 33.52
CA ASP A 652 -40.17 41.16 32.49
C ASP A 652 -40.91 42.37 33.04
N GLY A 653 -40.96 42.50 34.40
CA GLY A 653 -41.44 43.67 35.13
C GLY A 653 -40.40 44.77 35.33
N ASP A 654 -40.75 45.84 36.09
CA ASP A 654 -39.85 46.94 36.42
C ASP A 654 -39.31 46.87 37.89
N GLY A 655 -39.58 45.75 38.57
CA GLY A 655 -39.06 45.47 39.90
C GLY A 655 -37.57 45.15 39.92
N ILE A 656 -37.00 45.03 41.12
CA ILE A 656 -35.58 44.83 41.33
C ILE A 656 -35.31 43.60 42.23
N PHE A 657 -34.22 42.93 41.96
CA PHE A 657 -33.64 41.89 42.82
C PHE A 657 -32.61 42.50 43.73
N ASP A 658 -32.56 42.10 44.99
CA ASP A 658 -31.52 42.52 45.96
C ASP A 658 -30.17 41.93 45.59
N ASP A 659 -30.14 40.66 45.14
CA ASP A 659 -28.96 40.00 44.62
C ASP A 659 -29.37 39.09 43.45
N PRO A 660 -29.28 39.57 42.22
CA PRO A 660 -29.75 38.80 41.03
C PRO A 660 -28.91 37.55 40.72
N VAL A 661 -27.79 37.30 41.41
CA VAL A 661 -26.94 36.12 41.21
C VAL A 661 -27.03 35.12 42.37
N SER A 662 -27.97 35.33 43.30
CA SER A 662 -28.23 34.45 44.42
C SER A 662 -29.44 33.54 44.17
N LEU A 663 -29.34 32.26 44.58
CA LEU A 663 -30.48 31.33 44.54
C LEU A 663 -31.67 31.81 45.38
N THR A 664 -31.39 32.57 46.42
CA THR A 664 -32.38 33.02 47.42
C THR A 664 -32.57 34.51 47.38
N SER A 665 -32.62 35.14 46.21
CA SER A 665 -32.81 36.58 46.02
C SER A 665 -34.20 37.05 46.46
N VAL A 666 -34.29 38.32 46.87
CA VAL A 666 -35.60 38.97 47.15
C VAL A 666 -35.98 39.85 45.95
N TYR A 667 -37.12 39.56 45.40
CA TYR A 667 -37.70 40.42 44.35
C TYR A 667 -38.62 41.43 44.93
N THR A 668 -38.42 42.70 44.67
CA THR A 668 -39.30 43.78 45.06
C THR A 668 -40.00 44.37 43.82
N PRO A 669 -41.32 44.18 43.67
CA PRO A 669 -42.07 44.68 42.53
C PRO A 669 -41.93 46.20 42.34
N GLY A 670 -41.86 46.64 41.10
CA GLY A 670 -41.77 48.06 40.70
C GLY A 670 -43.14 48.75 40.59
N ASP A 671 -43.11 50.05 40.28
CA ASP A 671 -44.33 50.88 40.22
C ASP A 671 -45.29 50.48 39.09
N ASN A 672 -44.80 49.93 38.00
CA ASN A 672 -45.59 49.43 36.87
C ASN A 672 -46.10 48.00 37.08
N ASP A 673 -45.57 47.30 38.05
CA ASP A 673 -46.00 45.96 38.49
C ASP A 673 -47.27 46.10 39.32
N THR A 674 -48.40 46.37 38.70
CA THR A 674 -49.65 46.68 39.35
C THR A 674 -50.61 45.48 39.36
N THR A 675 -51.72 45.67 40.12
CA THR A 675 -52.75 44.66 40.36
C THR A 675 -53.21 43.91 39.12
N GLY A 676 -53.23 42.59 39.14
CA GLY A 676 -53.72 41.73 38.07
C GLY A 676 -52.76 41.50 36.93
N LYS A 677 -51.55 42.07 37.01
CA LYS A 677 -50.44 41.69 36.11
C LYS A 677 -49.76 40.43 36.55
N HIS A 678 -49.41 39.58 35.61
CA HIS A 678 -48.47 38.52 35.74
C HIS A 678 -47.08 39.06 35.44
N ILE A 679 -46.10 38.76 36.30
CA ILE A 679 -44.71 39.15 36.18
C ILE A 679 -43.94 37.84 36.06
N GLU A 680 -43.23 37.67 34.96
CA GLU A 680 -42.38 36.48 34.75
C GLU A 680 -41.01 36.74 35.41
N LEU A 681 -40.64 35.89 36.39
CA LEU A 681 -39.33 35.90 37.04
C LEU A 681 -38.55 34.69 36.51
N THR A 682 -37.52 34.90 35.72
CA THR A 682 -36.72 33.87 35.09
C THR A 682 -35.36 33.73 35.74
N MET A 683 -34.99 32.53 36.14
CA MET A 683 -33.66 32.21 36.61
C MET A 683 -32.92 31.46 35.50
N ALA A 684 -31.78 31.97 35.03
CA ALA A 684 -30.88 31.32 34.13
C ALA A 684 -29.60 30.88 34.82
N ALA A 685 -29.17 29.64 34.58
CA ALA A 685 -27.91 29.11 35.04
C ALA A 685 -27.02 28.78 33.84
N TYR A 686 -25.74 29.09 33.91
CA TYR A 686 -24.75 29.01 32.86
C TYR A 686 -23.70 27.98 33.23
N GLY A 687 -23.44 27.04 32.35
CA GLY A 687 -22.31 26.07 32.46
C GLY A 687 -21.06 26.62 31.82
N THR A 688 -19.89 26.02 32.06
CA THR A 688 -18.62 26.37 31.44
C THR A 688 -18.57 25.94 29.97
N TYR A 689 -18.95 24.72 29.67
CA TYR A 689 -18.92 24.13 28.30
C TYR A 689 -20.32 23.83 27.78
N CYS A 690 -21.36 23.88 28.64
CA CYS A 690 -22.74 23.70 28.25
C CYS A 690 -23.46 25.05 28.13
N ASP A 691 -24.44 25.11 27.23
CA ASP A 691 -25.36 26.24 27.13
C ASP A 691 -26.12 26.51 28.44
N SER A 692 -26.64 27.72 28.55
CA SER A 692 -27.47 28.09 29.69
C SER A 692 -28.81 27.35 29.66
N THR A 693 -29.30 27.01 30.84
CA THR A 693 -30.67 26.56 31.08
C THR A 693 -31.43 27.57 31.91
N SER A 694 -32.70 27.83 31.63
CA SER A 694 -33.55 28.74 32.37
C SER A 694 -34.88 28.10 32.77
N ALA A 695 -35.41 28.61 33.86
CA ALA A 695 -36.77 28.29 34.31
C ALA A 695 -37.43 29.58 34.86
N SER A 696 -38.73 29.70 34.69
CA SER A 696 -39.50 30.86 35.13
C SER A 696 -40.57 30.47 36.16
N LEU A 697 -40.96 31.43 36.95
CA LEU A 697 -42.18 31.41 37.77
C LEU A 697 -43.05 32.66 37.45
N ASP A 698 -44.36 32.50 37.54
CA ASP A 698 -45.31 33.60 37.42
C ASP A 698 -45.63 34.19 38.78
N LEU A 699 -45.30 35.49 38.95
CA LEU A 699 -45.67 36.25 40.14
C LEU A 699 -46.92 37.08 39.82
N THR A 700 -47.98 36.90 40.63
CA THR A 700 -49.21 37.71 40.56
C THR A 700 -49.34 38.64 41.74
N LEU A 701 -49.60 39.94 41.51
CA LEU A 701 -49.87 40.91 42.54
C LEU A 701 -51.38 41.05 42.74
N ASP A 702 -51.83 40.85 43.98
CA ASP A 702 -53.23 40.98 44.37
C ASP A 702 -53.43 42.09 45.40
N VAL A 703 -54.65 42.72 45.36
CA VAL A 703 -55.02 43.68 46.37
C VAL A 703 -55.56 42.93 47.60
N CYS A 704 -54.73 42.69 48.56
CA CYS A 704 -55.15 42.02 49.81
C CYS A 704 -56.02 42.98 50.60
N THR A 705 -57.28 43.09 50.30
CA THR A 705 -58.30 43.76 51.13
C THR A 705 -58.68 42.76 52.20
N GLY A 706 -58.28 43.08 53.49
CA GLY A 706 -58.31 42.21 54.63
C GLY A 706 -59.58 41.42 54.84
N ILE A 707 -59.45 40.30 55.48
CA ILE A 707 -60.39 39.36 56.07
C ILE A 707 -61.19 38.55 55.03
N GLY A 708 -60.53 37.62 54.44
CA GLY A 708 -61.19 36.41 53.94
C GLY A 708 -61.50 35.52 55.10
N GLU A 709 -62.77 35.08 55.23
CA GLU A 709 -63.12 34.04 56.19
C GLU A 709 -62.32 32.76 55.90
N PRO A 710 -61.97 31.93 56.88
CA PRO A 710 -61.23 30.67 56.65
C PRO A 710 -62.14 29.71 55.85
N GLY A 711 -62.11 29.72 54.51
CA GLY A 711 -62.75 28.79 53.65
C GLY A 711 -61.81 27.64 53.35
N ASP A 712 -62.24 26.44 53.63
CA ASP A 712 -62.02 25.09 53.23
C ASP A 712 -60.88 24.83 52.22
N GLU A 713 -59.69 25.34 52.39
CA GLU A 713 -58.60 24.99 51.50
C GLU A 713 -57.57 24.09 52.20
N LEU A 714 -57.37 22.95 51.53
CA LEU A 714 -56.33 22.00 51.84
C LEU A 714 -55.09 22.40 51.04
N PHE A 715 -53.99 22.66 51.77
CA PHE A 715 -52.69 23.00 51.16
C PHE A 715 -51.84 21.76 51.03
N MET A 716 -51.21 21.55 49.82
CA MET A 716 -50.38 20.42 49.56
C MET A 716 -49.02 20.93 49.01
N ASN A 717 -47.95 20.52 49.69
CA ASN A 717 -46.59 20.83 49.28
C ASN A 717 -45.74 19.55 49.14
N VAL A 718 -44.99 19.42 48.08
CA VAL A 718 -44.10 18.27 47.78
C VAL A 718 -42.71 18.74 47.46
N PHE A 719 -41.72 18.37 48.26
CA PHE A 719 -40.34 18.80 48.10
C PHE A 719 -39.33 17.70 48.51
N PRO A 720 -38.11 17.64 47.93
CA PRO A 720 -37.75 18.33 46.67
C PRO A 720 -38.56 17.79 45.50
N ASN A 721 -38.88 18.64 44.55
CA ASN A 721 -39.52 18.25 43.27
C ASN A 721 -39.04 19.23 42.19
N PRO A 722 -38.12 18.79 41.30
CA PRO A 722 -37.68 17.44 41.02
C PRO A 722 -36.90 16.72 42.11
N SER A 723 -36.94 15.37 42.12
CA SER A 723 -36.18 14.52 43.04
C SER A 723 -35.68 13.26 42.37
N ARG A 724 -34.52 12.75 42.81
CA ARG A 724 -33.98 11.48 42.33
C ARG A 724 -34.86 10.29 42.75
N ASP A 725 -35.16 10.19 44.07
CA ASP A 725 -35.85 8.98 44.58
C ASP A 725 -36.91 9.26 45.61
N LYS A 726 -36.84 10.37 46.36
CA LYS A 726 -37.69 10.63 47.52
C LYS A 726 -38.32 12.01 47.48
N PHE A 727 -39.64 12.05 47.63
CA PHE A 727 -40.43 13.28 47.70
C PHE A 727 -41.08 13.35 49.10
N ARG A 728 -40.90 14.47 49.75
CA ARG A 728 -41.57 14.74 51.05
C ARG A 728 -42.87 15.44 50.79
N LEU A 729 -43.98 14.78 51.09
CA LEU A 729 -45.33 15.33 51.03
C LEU A 729 -45.69 15.97 52.36
N LYS A 730 -46.14 17.21 52.34
CA LYS A 730 -46.85 17.87 53.47
C LYS A 730 -48.23 18.27 53.02
N ILE A 731 -49.23 17.97 53.80
CA ILE A 731 -50.61 18.38 53.60
C ILE A 731 -51.04 19.08 54.86
N SER A 732 -51.68 20.28 54.75
CA SER A 732 -52.25 21.02 55.86
C SER A 732 -53.57 21.64 55.42
N GLY A 733 -54.52 21.78 56.37
CA GLY A 733 -55.83 22.27 56.09
C GLY A 733 -56.84 21.82 57.14
N LEU A 734 -58.16 22.02 56.93
CA LEU A 734 -59.24 21.56 57.81
C LEU A 734 -59.25 20.01 57.91
N GLU A 735 -59.72 19.52 59.07
CA GLU A 735 -59.90 18.13 59.33
C GLU A 735 -60.88 17.52 58.31
N GLN A 736 -60.50 16.31 57.82
CA GLN A 736 -61.27 15.54 56.83
C GLN A 736 -61.54 14.13 57.39
N ASP A 737 -62.69 13.55 57.04
CA ASP A 737 -62.99 12.18 57.44
C ASP A 737 -62.00 11.15 56.85
N TYR A 738 -61.54 11.38 55.62
CA TYR A 738 -60.49 10.64 55.02
C TYR A 738 -59.83 11.38 53.85
N LEU A 739 -58.62 10.94 53.45
CA LEU A 739 -57.94 11.38 52.20
C LEU A 739 -57.39 10.18 51.48
N ASN A 740 -57.51 10.17 50.16
CA ASN A 740 -56.90 9.20 49.30
C ASN A 740 -55.72 9.86 48.51
N LEU A 741 -54.57 9.28 48.64
CA LEU A 741 -53.40 9.63 47.90
C LEU A 741 -53.21 8.65 46.75
N LEU A 742 -53.08 9.16 45.50
CA LEU A 742 -52.80 8.35 44.30
C LEU A 742 -51.62 8.96 43.59
N ILE A 743 -50.70 8.08 43.12
CA ILE A 743 -49.67 8.50 42.15
C ILE A 743 -49.90 7.76 40.84
N THR A 744 -49.94 8.49 39.75
CA THR A 744 -50.10 7.95 38.39
C THR A 744 -48.88 8.30 37.58
N ASN A 745 -48.53 7.45 36.60
CA ASN A 745 -47.54 7.77 35.59
C ASN A 745 -48.14 8.68 34.49
N SER A 746 -47.32 9.11 33.54
CA SER A 746 -47.73 9.94 32.38
C SER A 746 -48.78 9.30 31.49
N GLN A 747 -49.02 7.99 31.58
CA GLN A 747 -50.05 7.25 30.86
C GLN A 747 -51.34 7.09 31.66
N GLY A 748 -51.43 7.69 32.87
CA GLY A 748 -52.60 7.63 33.75
C GLY A 748 -52.75 6.33 34.55
N GLN A 749 -51.75 5.45 34.52
CA GLN A 749 -51.79 4.21 35.32
C GLN A 749 -51.42 4.51 36.75
N THR A 750 -52.22 4.05 37.72
CA THR A 750 -51.94 4.23 39.16
C THR A 750 -50.80 3.30 39.57
N ILE A 751 -49.72 3.87 40.07
CA ILE A 751 -48.51 3.15 40.54
C ILE A 751 -48.42 3.08 42.06
N PHE A 752 -49.13 3.99 42.78
CA PHE A 752 -49.15 4.03 44.23
C PHE A 752 -50.50 4.48 44.71
N ARG A 753 -51.00 3.86 45.77
CA ARG A 753 -52.25 4.27 46.43
C ARG A 753 -52.08 4.16 47.95
N TYR A 754 -52.49 5.23 48.67
CA TYR A 754 -52.51 5.23 50.16
C TYR A 754 -53.78 5.91 50.64
N HIS A 755 -54.35 5.38 51.68
CA HIS A 755 -55.59 5.88 52.32
C HIS A 755 -55.30 6.37 53.72
N ILE A 756 -55.73 7.56 54.05
CA ILE A 756 -55.69 8.19 55.40
C ILE A 756 -57.10 8.14 55.94
N GLU A 757 -57.37 7.30 56.96
CA GLU A 757 -58.72 7.05 57.52
C GLU A 757 -59.29 8.27 58.22
N LYS A 758 -58.44 9.15 58.78
CA LYS A 758 -58.82 10.42 59.41
C LYS A 758 -57.70 11.42 59.25
N PHE A 759 -57.99 12.56 58.64
CA PHE A 759 -57.05 13.67 58.50
C PHE A 759 -57.30 14.72 59.52
N SER A 760 -56.30 14.94 60.43
CA SER A 760 -56.40 15.82 61.62
C SER A 760 -55.82 17.24 61.38
N GLY A 761 -55.83 17.72 60.15
CA GLY A 761 -55.34 19.03 59.79
C GLY A 761 -53.89 19.11 59.30
N GLU A 762 -53.06 18.10 59.66
CA GLU A 762 -51.70 18.00 59.14
C GLU A 762 -51.30 16.55 58.84
N TYR A 763 -50.61 16.37 57.74
CA TYR A 763 -50.00 15.09 57.38
C TYR A 763 -48.67 15.34 56.71
N SER A 764 -47.64 14.57 57.09
CA SER A 764 -46.34 14.59 56.42
C SER A 764 -45.80 13.18 56.26
N ASN A 765 -45.45 12.84 55.06
CA ASN A 765 -44.83 11.55 54.77
C ASN A 765 -43.78 11.69 53.67
N THR A 766 -42.87 10.73 53.57
CA THR A 766 -41.91 10.62 52.46
C THR A 766 -42.36 9.57 51.50
N ILE A 767 -42.57 9.96 50.24
CA ILE A 767 -42.90 9.07 49.11
C ILE A 767 -41.56 8.59 48.54
N ASP A 768 -41.31 7.31 48.65
CA ASP A 768 -40.12 6.68 48.06
C ASP A 768 -40.45 6.16 46.64
N MET A 769 -39.83 6.79 45.66
CA MET A 769 -40.00 6.46 44.24
C MET A 769 -38.81 5.73 43.67
N SER A 770 -37.84 5.24 44.47
CA SER A 770 -36.60 4.58 44.05
C SER A 770 -36.80 3.41 43.09
N TYR A 771 -37.95 2.72 43.19
CA TYR A 771 -38.31 1.56 42.33
C TYR A 771 -38.96 1.95 41.00
N PHE A 772 -39.17 3.22 40.71
CA PHE A 772 -39.80 3.67 39.44
C PHE A 772 -38.81 4.35 38.54
N SER A 773 -39.01 4.25 37.23
CA SER A 773 -38.11 4.88 36.24
C SER A 773 -38.15 6.40 36.35
N PRO A 774 -37.06 7.09 35.95
CA PRO A 774 -37.11 8.55 35.75
C PRO A 774 -38.24 8.95 34.82
N GLY A 775 -38.95 10.03 35.18
CA GLY A 775 -40.11 10.48 34.40
C GLY A 775 -41.06 11.41 35.17
N ILE A 776 -42.15 11.77 34.52
CA ILE A 776 -43.21 12.61 35.09
C ILE A 776 -44.32 11.72 35.69
N TYR A 777 -44.67 12.03 36.93
CA TYR A 777 -45.75 11.40 37.69
C TYR A 777 -46.71 12.46 38.23
N TYR A 778 -47.94 12.06 38.60
CA TYR A 778 -48.92 12.96 39.17
C TYR A 778 -49.42 12.41 40.51
N LEU A 779 -49.16 13.18 41.57
CA LEU A 779 -49.73 12.87 42.88
C LEU A 779 -51.10 13.57 43.02
N GLN A 780 -52.09 12.81 43.24
CA GLN A 780 -53.44 13.31 43.54
C GLN A 780 -53.79 13.05 45.05
N VAL A 781 -54.29 14.07 45.68
CA VAL A 781 -54.92 13.96 47.00
C VAL A 781 -56.37 14.29 46.83
N ARG A 782 -57.27 13.37 47.26
CA ARG A 782 -58.70 13.51 47.01
C ARG A 782 -59.57 12.88 48.12
N ASN A 783 -60.75 13.42 48.32
CA ASN A 783 -61.91 12.77 48.99
C ASN A 783 -63.13 12.96 48.08
N ASP A 784 -64.36 12.80 48.66
CA ASP A 784 -65.61 12.95 47.91
C ASP A 784 -65.88 14.40 47.47
N SER A 785 -65.24 15.40 48.13
CA SER A 785 -65.55 16.83 47.93
C SER A 785 -64.54 17.56 47.09
N PHE A 786 -63.32 17.06 46.94
CA PHE A 786 -62.23 17.74 46.18
C PHE A 786 -61.18 16.79 45.61
N VAL A 787 -60.41 17.28 44.64
CA VAL A 787 -59.20 16.64 44.08
C VAL A 787 -58.16 17.70 43.93
N LYS A 788 -56.98 17.53 44.57
CA LYS A 788 -55.77 18.33 44.25
C LYS A 788 -54.68 17.47 43.63
N THR A 789 -54.01 18.00 42.58
CA THR A 789 -53.02 17.27 41.87
C THR A 789 -51.72 18.05 41.83
N VAL A 790 -50.58 17.39 42.07
CA VAL A 790 -49.23 17.95 41.95
C VAL A 790 -48.42 17.04 41.01
N LYS A 791 -47.70 17.66 40.07
CA LYS A 791 -46.74 16.99 39.19
C LYS A 791 -45.49 16.65 39.98
N LEU A 792 -45.06 15.39 39.93
CA LEU A 792 -43.76 14.93 40.46
C LEU A 792 -42.81 14.71 39.28
N VAL A 793 -41.59 15.20 39.42
CA VAL A 793 -40.56 14.97 38.42
C VAL A 793 -39.42 14.15 39.02
N LYS A 794 -39.25 12.93 38.54
CA LYS A 794 -38.14 12.03 38.95
C LYS A 794 -37.07 12.02 37.85
N TYR A 795 -35.83 12.18 38.27
CA TYR A 795 -34.68 12.16 37.36
C TYR A 795 -33.65 11.14 37.80
#